data_cfd76822a242b06959caedba4943e5d8
#
_entry.id   cfd76822a242b06959caedba4943e5d8
#
_cell.length_a   1.000
_cell.length_b   1.000
_cell.length_c   1.000
_cell.angle_alpha   90.00
_cell.angle_beta   90.00
_cell.angle_gamma   90.00
#
_symmetry.space_group_name_H-M   'P 1'
#
loop_
_entity.id
_entity.type
_entity.pdbx_description
1 polymer ?
#
loop_
_entity_poly.entity_id
_entity_poly.type
_entity_poly.pdbx_seq_one_letter_code
_entity_poly.pdbx_strand_id
1 'polypeptide(L)'
;MNDSVTAAKRNPYAYLHLFGKSFSVTGRVDAWLSIALLCISLSSYYLHWFRLTPTLDHDSTSLALHTHDFLQENIFPFYIYHQFGIQPLIVYIQALIFSVFGYSVAGLQGLTIVGGALAAPATYWASRWAFDQLGTVFARRAGLIAALGLALSTFFASHSQRGIEPILLPVVELIAIGFLWRGFRRGNRRDFILAGLLVGLSQYVYIVARFFPVALAVASIGAILVNRRLLAHWRDLLWAAAAAALVALPQWVLFIVYPYTFIARVSNPVGPVGGQFVFELPDPVAVIVAKLKNQFIALSFFWQAEHPYGPKSVLTVVFVVGLALGIAVVIRRRRDAHVFGFLIMALMLLPELLTYEKYAHTAIDFSRLIPGIPFIFMLAGLGSASAWAWIERRPRFPRWMGYLVLALALIFGLFRQWDFAQRVTPYRLAIRGEGSRSGAIAEFVGHHPDRPILLPTSLYSDSRLAFLLTERFPYRQGGVEETLRQGEHISVILPDSEWSADRGFPEEWVLLKEGMVFFLPSMPASIAPLDGKETVILTKDGVPVAKTLEARWQGRIPAYVPLEGLSFSNHLELVGFQSNELEPDSNLDVALFWRPAMEIGRDIELVLELYNRTRDVTVISKEDWPLNGVFRVRTWHPDQIMSLSYSLTVGPNLPAGQYQLQVGLIDQLSRQRIPLTTGQKAAIVKEFKVAGPQIHTDINFGDFFSLEGYTLNPTNEGLKIDLFWRTLESPDSDYTVFVHIVNSDEQIVAQHDREPFEGRYPTSTWAPGELFVDERIVSSIPEGEYRVHIGWYRHQEDGWKRLSTVSQGSSPATDHLLLDTITLP
;
A
#
# COMPACT_ATOMS: atom_id res chain seq x y z
N MET A 1 -49.47 -52.06 -47.50
CA MET A 1 -50.15 -50.81 -47.14
C MET A 1 -49.42 -50.35 -45.90
N ASN A 2 -48.60 -49.39 -46.09
CA ASN A 2 -47.60 -48.91 -45.10
C ASN A 2 -48.15 -47.70 -44.35
N ASP A 3 -48.25 -47.83 -43.05
CA ASP A 3 -48.41 -46.71 -42.15
C ASP A 3 -47.04 -46.28 -41.60
N SER A 4 -46.47 -45.32 -42.21
CA SER A 4 -45.30 -44.62 -41.69
C SER A 4 -45.72 -43.57 -40.66
N VAL A 5 -45.61 -43.93 -39.38
CA VAL A 5 -45.72 -42.96 -38.29
C VAL A 5 -44.44 -42.15 -38.25
N THR A 6 -44.48 -40.97 -38.82
CA THR A 6 -43.43 -39.95 -38.67
C THR A 6 -43.53 -39.38 -37.28
N ALA A 7 -42.63 -39.78 -36.39
CA ALA A 7 -42.38 -39.13 -35.12
C ALA A 7 -41.89 -37.70 -35.36
N ALA A 8 -42.77 -36.72 -35.17
CA ALA A 8 -42.40 -35.32 -35.13
C ALA A 8 -41.43 -35.07 -33.99
N LYS A 9 -40.15 -34.92 -34.33
CA LYS A 9 -39.14 -34.36 -33.44
C LYS A 9 -39.61 -32.97 -33.01
N ARG A 10 -40.15 -32.84 -31.82
CA ARG A 10 -40.43 -31.54 -31.20
C ARG A 10 -39.12 -30.76 -31.16
N ASN A 11 -39.03 -29.74 -32.01
CA ASN A 11 -37.96 -28.79 -32.02
C ASN A 11 -37.99 -27.96 -30.72
N PRO A 12 -37.02 -28.04 -29.84
CA PRO A 12 -37.05 -27.34 -28.56
C PRO A 12 -36.86 -25.81 -28.69
N TYR A 13 -36.81 -25.26 -29.90
CA TYR A 13 -36.54 -23.85 -30.17
C TYR A 13 -37.77 -23.22 -30.84
N ALA A 14 -38.81 -22.88 -30.04
CA ALA A 14 -39.82 -21.95 -30.46
C ALA A 14 -39.24 -20.55 -30.49
N TYR A 15 -39.21 -19.93 -31.67
CA TYR A 15 -38.77 -18.56 -31.86
C TYR A 15 -39.96 -17.59 -31.84
N LEU A 16 -39.90 -16.57 -31.03
CA LEU A 16 -40.79 -15.44 -31.10
C LEU A 16 -40.06 -14.23 -31.67
N HIS A 17 -40.57 -13.66 -32.75
CA HIS A 17 -40.02 -12.47 -33.37
C HIS A 17 -40.52 -11.20 -32.65
N LEU A 18 -39.67 -10.49 -31.96
CA LEU A 18 -39.85 -9.12 -31.51
C LEU A 18 -38.63 -8.31 -31.94
N PHE A 19 -38.81 -7.24 -32.68
CA PHE A 19 -37.78 -6.36 -33.21
C PHE A 19 -36.75 -7.06 -34.12
N GLY A 20 -37.18 -7.93 -35.03
CA GLY A 20 -36.32 -8.51 -36.06
C GLY A 20 -35.21 -9.43 -35.60
N LYS A 21 -35.13 -9.79 -34.33
CA LYS A 21 -34.17 -10.77 -33.76
C LYS A 21 -34.93 -11.91 -33.06
N SER A 22 -34.69 -13.15 -33.50
CA SER A 22 -35.23 -14.36 -32.87
C SER A 22 -34.47 -14.67 -31.57
N PHE A 23 -35.08 -14.43 -30.41
CA PHE A 23 -34.57 -14.92 -29.13
C PHE A 23 -35.15 -16.31 -28.83
N SER A 24 -34.31 -17.31 -28.55
CA SER A 24 -34.76 -18.61 -28.09
C SER A 24 -35.40 -18.45 -26.66
N VAL A 25 -36.44 -19.25 -26.37
CA VAL A 25 -37.11 -19.28 -25.05
C VAL A 25 -36.11 -19.54 -23.93
N THR A 26 -35.07 -20.38 -24.17
CA THR A 26 -33.97 -20.64 -23.22
C THR A 26 -33.13 -19.40 -22.93
N GLY A 27 -32.87 -18.55 -23.94
CA GLY A 27 -32.12 -17.31 -23.76
C GLY A 27 -32.88 -16.25 -22.94
N ARG A 28 -34.22 -16.25 -22.99
CA ARG A 28 -35.04 -15.35 -22.15
C ARG A 28 -34.97 -15.70 -20.67
N VAL A 29 -35.00 -16.99 -20.32
CA VAL A 29 -34.88 -17.40 -18.90
C VAL A 29 -33.53 -17.03 -18.34
N ASP A 30 -32.44 -17.25 -19.10
CA ASP A 30 -31.08 -16.91 -18.65
C ASP A 30 -30.92 -15.39 -18.50
N ALA A 31 -31.57 -14.56 -19.37
CA ALA A 31 -31.57 -13.11 -19.24
C ALA A 31 -32.31 -12.62 -17.97
N TRP A 32 -33.52 -13.17 -17.73
CA TRP A 32 -34.28 -12.81 -16.52
C TRP A 32 -33.54 -13.21 -15.23
N LEU A 33 -32.92 -14.39 -15.21
CA LEU A 33 -32.09 -14.81 -14.06
C LEU A 33 -30.90 -13.86 -13.85
N SER A 34 -30.26 -13.42 -14.92
CA SER A 34 -29.14 -12.46 -14.82
C SER A 34 -29.61 -11.10 -14.28
N ILE A 35 -30.78 -10.60 -14.73
CA ILE A 35 -31.36 -9.36 -14.23
C ILE A 35 -31.75 -9.51 -12.74
N ALA A 36 -32.39 -10.62 -12.36
CA ALA A 36 -32.74 -10.88 -10.97
C ALA A 36 -31.52 -10.94 -10.06
N LEU A 37 -30.43 -11.61 -10.51
CA LEU A 37 -29.18 -11.67 -9.78
C LEU A 37 -28.52 -10.30 -9.63
N LEU A 38 -28.56 -9.49 -10.67
CA LEU A 38 -28.07 -8.10 -10.60
C LEU A 38 -28.88 -7.28 -9.59
N CYS A 39 -30.22 -7.38 -9.61
CA CYS A 39 -31.08 -6.69 -8.67
C CYS A 39 -30.82 -7.15 -7.22
N ILE A 40 -30.65 -8.45 -6.98
CA ILE A 40 -30.32 -9.00 -5.66
C ILE A 40 -28.96 -8.45 -5.17
N SER A 41 -27.94 -8.47 -6.04
CA SER A 41 -26.62 -7.97 -5.70
C SER A 41 -26.64 -6.46 -5.41
N LEU A 42 -27.24 -5.68 -6.29
CA LEU A 42 -27.37 -4.22 -6.10
C LEU A 42 -28.12 -3.90 -4.81
N SER A 43 -29.27 -4.58 -4.56
CA SER A 43 -30.05 -4.37 -3.34
C SER A 43 -29.23 -4.72 -2.09
N SER A 44 -28.52 -5.85 -2.12
CA SER A 44 -27.65 -6.28 -1.02
C SER A 44 -26.53 -5.28 -0.77
N TYR A 45 -25.82 -4.83 -1.81
CA TYR A 45 -24.68 -3.94 -1.69
C TYR A 45 -25.10 -2.50 -1.39
N TYR A 46 -26.21 -2.05 -1.94
CA TYR A 46 -26.81 -0.73 -1.66
C TYR A 46 -27.35 -0.62 -0.23
N LEU A 47 -28.00 -1.68 0.31
CA LEU A 47 -28.40 -1.72 1.72
C LEU A 47 -27.22 -1.56 2.67
N HIS A 48 -26.07 -2.15 2.34
CA HIS A 48 -24.83 -1.95 3.08
C HIS A 48 -24.34 -0.50 2.97
N TRP A 49 -24.35 0.07 1.76
CA TRP A 49 -23.85 1.42 1.51
C TRP A 49 -24.71 2.50 2.16
N PHE A 50 -26.04 2.37 2.10
CA PHE A 50 -26.96 3.38 2.63
C PHE A 50 -26.96 3.46 4.17
N ARG A 51 -26.71 2.33 4.85
CA ARG A 51 -26.62 2.30 6.31
C ARG A 51 -25.24 2.60 6.87
N LEU A 52 -24.21 2.38 6.08
CA LEU A 52 -22.85 2.68 6.43
C LEU A 52 -22.53 4.02 5.77
N THR A 53 -22.40 5.09 6.54
CA THR A 53 -21.81 6.31 5.98
C THR A 53 -20.54 5.93 5.21
N PRO A 54 -20.36 6.43 3.98
CA PRO A 54 -19.27 6.02 3.14
C PRO A 54 -17.94 6.30 3.86
N THR A 55 -17.22 5.25 4.19
CA THR A 55 -15.84 5.37 4.69
C THR A 55 -14.96 5.58 3.48
N LEU A 56 -14.35 6.72 3.37
CA LEU A 56 -13.35 6.97 2.35
C LEU A 56 -12.11 6.12 2.63
N ASP A 57 -11.68 5.37 1.65
CA ASP A 57 -10.45 4.60 1.66
C ASP A 57 -9.33 5.49 1.10
N HIS A 58 -8.13 5.44 1.70
CA HIS A 58 -6.99 6.23 1.25
C HIS A 58 -6.64 5.95 -0.22
N ASP A 59 -6.63 4.68 -0.62
CA ASP A 59 -6.27 4.27 -1.98
C ASP A 59 -7.31 4.80 -3.01
N SER A 60 -8.60 4.71 -2.67
CA SER A 60 -9.66 5.15 -3.58
C SER A 60 -9.70 6.67 -3.75
N THR A 61 -9.48 7.41 -2.67
CA THR A 61 -9.45 8.88 -2.73
C THR A 61 -8.20 9.39 -3.44
N SER A 62 -7.05 8.75 -3.24
CA SER A 62 -5.84 9.03 -3.99
C SER A 62 -6.05 8.79 -5.49
N LEU A 63 -6.70 7.67 -5.86
CA LEU A 63 -7.06 7.38 -7.24
C LEU A 63 -7.99 8.43 -7.86
N ALA A 64 -8.98 8.89 -7.09
CA ALA A 64 -9.90 9.94 -7.53
C ALA A 64 -9.21 11.30 -7.74
N LEU A 65 -8.25 11.64 -6.88
CA LEU A 65 -7.41 12.84 -7.06
C LEU A 65 -6.60 12.75 -8.36
N HIS A 66 -6.04 11.58 -8.68
CA HIS A 66 -5.37 11.36 -9.97
C HIS A 66 -6.32 11.50 -11.15
N THR A 67 -7.54 10.98 -11.01
CA THR A 67 -8.57 11.13 -12.05
C THR A 67 -8.91 12.59 -12.28
N HIS A 68 -9.02 13.37 -11.21
CA HIS A 68 -9.25 14.81 -11.29
C HIS A 68 -8.10 15.53 -12.00
N ASP A 69 -6.84 15.23 -11.62
CA ASP A 69 -5.65 15.83 -12.24
C ASP A 69 -5.59 15.52 -13.75
N PHE A 70 -5.91 14.29 -14.17
CA PHE A 70 -5.95 13.94 -15.60
C PHE A 70 -7.03 14.67 -16.38
N LEU A 71 -8.18 14.92 -15.76
CA LEU A 71 -9.23 15.72 -16.37
C LEU A 71 -8.80 17.18 -16.56
N GLN A 72 -8.07 17.75 -15.59
CA GLN A 72 -7.55 19.10 -15.65
C GLN A 72 -6.44 19.25 -16.70
N GLU A 73 -5.52 18.28 -16.75
CA GLU A 73 -4.32 18.32 -17.61
C GLU A 73 -4.55 17.74 -19.00
N ASN A 74 -5.72 17.14 -19.31
CA ASN A 74 -6.03 16.42 -20.55
C ASN A 74 -5.01 15.32 -20.89
N ILE A 75 -4.46 14.63 -19.90
CA ILE A 75 -3.48 13.56 -20.06
C ILE A 75 -4.16 12.20 -19.97
N PHE A 76 -3.83 11.30 -20.92
CA PHE A 76 -4.41 9.96 -21.00
C PHE A 76 -3.32 8.87 -20.90
N PRO A 77 -2.80 8.56 -19.70
CA PRO A 77 -1.71 7.60 -19.54
C PRO A 77 -2.19 6.16 -19.70
N PHE A 78 -1.35 5.30 -20.31
CA PHE A 78 -1.57 3.85 -20.34
C PHE A 78 -1.18 3.14 -19.04
N TYR A 79 -0.50 3.85 -18.14
CA TYR A 79 -0.03 3.35 -16.86
C TYR A 79 0.16 4.52 -15.89
N ILE A 80 -0.29 4.36 -14.66
CA ILE A 80 -0.19 5.37 -13.63
C ILE A 80 0.81 4.86 -12.60
N TYR A 81 1.95 5.53 -12.50
CA TYR A 81 3.04 5.10 -11.64
C TYR A 81 2.74 5.23 -10.13
N HIS A 82 1.77 6.04 -9.76
CA HIS A 82 1.40 6.27 -8.37
C HIS A 82 1.13 4.96 -7.60
N GLN A 83 1.54 4.89 -6.33
CA GLN A 83 1.43 3.69 -5.50
C GLN A 83 1.99 2.42 -6.18
N PHE A 84 3.12 2.55 -6.89
CA PHE A 84 3.82 1.46 -7.59
C PHE A 84 3.03 0.83 -8.73
N GLY A 85 2.17 1.58 -9.35
CA GLY A 85 1.52 1.22 -10.60
C GLY A 85 0.06 0.85 -10.47
N ILE A 86 -0.78 1.77 -10.90
CA ILE A 86 -2.23 1.60 -11.03
C ILE A 86 -2.57 1.36 -12.50
N GLN A 87 -3.49 0.43 -12.73
CA GLN A 87 -4.01 0.16 -14.06
C GLN A 87 -5.04 1.23 -14.45
N PRO A 88 -5.00 1.78 -15.69
CA PRO A 88 -5.69 3.03 -16.01
C PRO A 88 -7.19 2.93 -16.23
N LEU A 89 -7.76 1.71 -16.42
CA LEU A 89 -9.17 1.57 -16.83
C LEU A 89 -10.15 2.20 -15.83
N ILE A 90 -9.89 2.02 -14.53
CA ILE A 90 -10.78 2.59 -13.51
C ILE A 90 -10.76 4.12 -13.56
N VAL A 91 -9.59 4.73 -13.80
CA VAL A 91 -9.42 6.18 -13.91
C VAL A 91 -10.20 6.74 -15.09
N TYR A 92 -10.15 6.06 -16.24
CA TYR A 92 -10.94 6.49 -17.41
C TYR A 92 -12.45 6.41 -17.19
N ILE A 93 -12.91 5.35 -16.52
CA ILE A 93 -14.34 5.22 -16.20
C ILE A 93 -14.76 6.24 -15.14
N GLN A 94 -13.91 6.46 -14.12
CA GLN A 94 -14.16 7.51 -13.11
C GLN A 94 -14.16 8.90 -13.74
N ALA A 95 -13.23 9.20 -14.65
CA ALA A 95 -13.20 10.46 -15.38
C ALA A 95 -14.51 10.72 -16.13
N LEU A 96 -15.04 9.70 -16.82
CA LEU A 96 -16.34 9.79 -17.47
C LEU A 96 -17.47 10.03 -16.46
N ILE A 97 -17.47 9.34 -15.32
CA ILE A 97 -18.48 9.52 -14.26
C ILE A 97 -18.40 10.92 -13.68
N PHE A 98 -17.20 11.41 -13.36
CA PHE A 98 -17.01 12.73 -12.78
C PHE A 98 -17.34 13.87 -13.77
N SER A 99 -17.09 13.68 -15.06
CA SER A 99 -17.46 14.67 -16.07
C SER A 99 -18.98 14.79 -16.27
N VAL A 100 -19.74 13.73 -16.02
CA VAL A 100 -21.20 13.70 -16.19
C VAL A 100 -21.95 14.03 -14.90
N PHE A 101 -21.53 13.47 -13.76
CA PHE A 101 -22.25 13.53 -12.48
C PHE A 101 -21.56 14.40 -11.43
N GLY A 102 -20.43 15.01 -11.76
CA GLY A 102 -19.62 15.77 -10.82
C GLY A 102 -18.71 14.89 -9.95
N TYR A 103 -17.74 15.54 -9.32
CA TYR A 103 -16.77 14.93 -8.43
C TYR A 103 -17.41 14.64 -7.06
N SER A 104 -17.64 13.39 -6.74
CA SER A 104 -18.40 13.02 -5.54
C SER A 104 -18.06 11.62 -5.02
N VAL A 105 -18.30 11.41 -3.72
CA VAL A 105 -18.17 10.09 -3.07
C VAL A 105 -19.08 9.06 -3.74
N ALA A 106 -20.27 9.46 -4.15
CA ALA A 106 -21.21 8.59 -4.84
C ALA A 106 -20.68 8.14 -6.21
N GLY A 107 -20.03 9.04 -6.96
CA GLY A 107 -19.35 8.73 -8.22
C GLY A 107 -18.17 7.79 -8.02
N LEU A 108 -17.36 8.03 -6.98
CA LEU A 108 -16.21 7.21 -6.63
C LEU A 108 -16.61 5.77 -6.28
N GLN A 109 -17.55 5.58 -5.36
CA GLN A 109 -17.94 4.26 -4.86
C GLN A 109 -19.00 3.59 -5.75
N GLY A 110 -19.85 4.35 -6.41
CA GLY A 110 -20.91 3.84 -7.27
C GLY A 110 -20.41 2.94 -8.38
N LEU A 111 -19.29 3.30 -9.01
CA LEU A 111 -18.63 2.49 -10.03
C LEU A 111 -18.30 1.08 -9.53
N THR A 112 -17.67 0.99 -8.38
CA THR A 112 -17.20 -0.28 -7.83
C THR A 112 -18.33 -1.10 -7.20
N ILE A 113 -19.38 -0.45 -6.68
CA ILE A 113 -20.62 -1.11 -6.23
C ILE A 113 -21.32 -1.77 -7.42
N VAL A 114 -21.50 -1.05 -8.52
CA VAL A 114 -22.11 -1.59 -9.75
C VAL A 114 -21.23 -2.68 -10.35
N GLY A 115 -19.90 -2.45 -10.43
CA GLY A 115 -18.94 -3.44 -10.89
C GLY A 115 -18.99 -4.72 -10.08
N GLY A 116 -18.94 -4.62 -8.76
CA GLY A 116 -19.06 -5.79 -7.89
C GLY A 116 -20.40 -6.51 -8.02
N ALA A 117 -21.50 -5.76 -8.18
CA ALA A 117 -22.83 -6.35 -8.38
C ALA A 117 -22.95 -7.10 -9.71
N LEU A 118 -22.27 -6.64 -10.76
CA LEU A 118 -22.19 -7.32 -12.06
C LEU A 118 -21.44 -8.66 -12.02
N ALA A 119 -20.60 -8.88 -11.01
CA ALA A 119 -19.87 -10.14 -10.88
C ALA A 119 -20.79 -11.33 -10.66
N ALA A 120 -21.94 -11.17 -10.00
CA ALA A 120 -22.90 -12.26 -9.79
C ALA A 120 -23.54 -12.75 -11.10
N PRO A 121 -24.16 -11.92 -11.94
CA PRO A 121 -24.66 -12.37 -13.25
C PRO A 121 -23.51 -12.86 -14.16
N ALA A 122 -22.30 -12.30 -14.06
CA ALA A 122 -21.14 -12.81 -14.80
C ALA A 122 -20.74 -14.21 -14.34
N THR A 123 -20.77 -14.50 -13.03
CA THR A 123 -20.54 -15.84 -12.46
C THR A 123 -21.60 -16.83 -12.95
N TYR A 124 -22.87 -16.40 -12.98
CA TYR A 124 -23.95 -17.22 -13.56
C TYR A 124 -23.67 -17.56 -15.03
N TRP A 125 -23.33 -16.53 -15.82
CA TRP A 125 -23.01 -16.66 -17.24
C TRP A 125 -21.84 -17.63 -17.48
N ALA A 126 -20.74 -17.44 -16.80
CA ALA A 126 -19.56 -18.29 -16.92
C ALA A 126 -19.87 -19.75 -16.55
N SER A 127 -20.52 -19.97 -15.41
CA SER A 127 -20.93 -21.30 -14.92
C SER A 127 -21.92 -21.98 -15.88
N ARG A 128 -22.88 -21.21 -16.38
CA ARG A 128 -23.92 -21.68 -17.30
C ARG A 128 -23.32 -22.30 -18.57
N TRP A 129 -22.30 -21.63 -19.15
CA TRP A 129 -21.62 -22.12 -20.36
C TRP A 129 -20.58 -23.17 -20.07
N ALA A 130 -19.80 -23.04 -19.01
CA ALA A 130 -18.82 -24.05 -18.61
C ALA A 130 -19.47 -25.42 -18.37
N PHE A 131 -20.60 -25.46 -17.65
CA PHE A 131 -21.26 -26.69 -17.24
C PHE A 131 -22.38 -27.14 -18.17
N ASP A 132 -22.56 -26.53 -19.35
CA ASP A 132 -23.67 -26.84 -20.28
C ASP A 132 -23.72 -28.31 -20.70
N GLN A 133 -22.58 -28.97 -20.82
CA GLN A 133 -22.53 -30.42 -21.14
C GLN A 133 -23.18 -31.35 -20.10
N LEU A 134 -23.38 -30.84 -18.87
CA LEU A 134 -24.04 -31.61 -17.81
C LEU A 134 -25.58 -31.53 -17.90
N GLY A 135 -26.07 -30.79 -18.89
CA GLY A 135 -27.49 -30.51 -19.14
C GLY A 135 -27.84 -29.08 -18.69
N THR A 136 -28.73 -28.45 -19.48
CA THR A 136 -29.12 -27.04 -19.31
C THR A 136 -29.66 -26.74 -17.91
N VAL A 137 -30.51 -27.62 -17.37
CA VAL A 137 -31.09 -27.46 -16.03
C VAL A 137 -30.02 -27.52 -14.94
N PHE A 138 -29.11 -28.51 -15.07
CA PHE A 138 -28.00 -28.66 -14.13
C PHE A 138 -27.08 -27.41 -14.15
N ALA A 139 -26.68 -26.96 -15.35
CA ALA A 139 -25.80 -25.82 -15.53
C ALA A 139 -26.44 -24.51 -14.98
N ARG A 140 -27.76 -24.32 -15.16
CA ARG A 140 -28.49 -23.23 -14.57
C ARG A 140 -28.48 -23.27 -13.05
N ARG A 141 -28.70 -24.44 -12.45
CA ARG A 141 -28.69 -24.62 -10.99
C ARG A 141 -27.31 -24.33 -10.42
N ALA A 142 -26.26 -24.91 -11.03
CA ALA A 142 -24.88 -24.68 -10.61
C ALA A 142 -24.52 -23.18 -10.70
N GLY A 143 -24.85 -22.53 -11.81
CA GLY A 143 -24.62 -21.11 -12.01
C GLY A 143 -25.45 -20.22 -11.06
N LEU A 144 -26.70 -20.55 -10.81
CA LEU A 144 -27.57 -19.80 -9.89
C LEU A 144 -27.05 -19.87 -8.45
N ILE A 145 -26.66 -21.08 -7.98
CA ILE A 145 -26.11 -21.27 -6.63
C ILE A 145 -24.80 -20.50 -6.49
N ALA A 146 -23.90 -20.60 -7.47
CA ALA A 146 -22.64 -19.87 -7.47
C ALA A 146 -22.83 -18.34 -7.42
N ALA A 147 -23.71 -17.83 -8.28
CA ALA A 147 -23.99 -16.41 -8.38
C ALA A 147 -24.69 -15.85 -7.13
N LEU A 148 -25.65 -16.58 -6.56
CA LEU A 148 -26.30 -16.19 -5.30
C LEU A 148 -25.31 -16.17 -4.15
N GLY A 149 -24.39 -17.15 -4.10
CA GLY A 149 -23.32 -17.15 -3.09
C GLY A 149 -22.45 -15.91 -3.16
N LEU A 150 -22.08 -15.49 -4.37
CA LEU A 150 -21.29 -14.26 -4.56
C LEU A 150 -22.11 -13.01 -4.26
N ALA A 151 -23.37 -12.94 -4.73
CA ALA A 151 -24.29 -11.80 -4.48
C ALA A 151 -24.55 -11.56 -2.99
N LEU A 152 -24.56 -12.64 -2.20
CA LEU A 152 -24.79 -12.62 -0.75
C LEU A 152 -23.50 -12.67 0.07
N SER A 153 -22.34 -12.60 -0.57
CA SER A 153 -21.05 -12.56 0.11
C SER A 153 -20.83 -11.20 0.76
N THR A 154 -20.75 -11.18 2.09
CA THR A 154 -20.41 -9.96 2.85
C THR A 154 -19.02 -9.44 2.51
N PHE A 155 -18.09 -10.36 2.22
CA PHE A 155 -16.76 -10.03 1.75
C PHE A 155 -16.82 -9.23 0.44
N PHE A 156 -17.52 -9.75 -0.56
CA PHE A 156 -17.59 -9.11 -1.88
C PHE A 156 -18.33 -7.78 -1.83
N ALA A 157 -19.41 -7.72 -1.04
CA ALA A 157 -20.17 -6.48 -0.80
C ALA A 157 -19.32 -5.40 -0.14
N SER A 158 -18.55 -5.73 0.92
CA SER A 158 -17.71 -4.76 1.63
C SER A 158 -16.58 -4.22 0.77
N HIS A 159 -15.96 -5.07 -0.07
CA HIS A 159 -14.90 -4.62 -0.98
C HIS A 159 -15.45 -3.81 -2.16
N SER A 160 -16.68 -4.07 -2.60
CA SER A 160 -17.34 -3.24 -3.64
C SER A 160 -17.53 -1.79 -3.22
N GLN A 161 -17.57 -1.51 -1.92
CA GLN A 161 -17.78 -0.15 -1.39
C GLN A 161 -16.48 0.64 -1.21
N ARG A 162 -15.30 0.03 -1.40
CA ARG A 162 -14.02 0.69 -1.17
C ARG A 162 -13.65 1.70 -2.25
N GLY A 163 -14.23 1.63 -3.46
CA GLY A 163 -13.89 2.52 -4.57
C GLY A 163 -12.58 2.16 -5.30
N ILE A 164 -12.09 0.91 -5.15
CA ILE A 164 -10.80 0.45 -5.70
C ILE A 164 -10.99 -0.58 -6.84
N GLU A 165 -10.00 -0.64 -7.74
CA GLU A 165 -10.04 -1.39 -8.99
C GLU A 165 -10.14 -2.92 -8.88
N PRO A 166 -9.63 -3.63 -7.84
CA PRO A 166 -9.63 -5.09 -7.81
C PRO A 166 -10.99 -5.73 -8.02
N ILE A 167 -12.08 -5.04 -7.59
CA ILE A 167 -13.45 -5.54 -7.66
C ILE A 167 -14.02 -5.60 -9.09
N LEU A 168 -13.41 -4.86 -10.02
CA LEU A 168 -13.85 -4.81 -11.43
C LEU A 168 -13.30 -6.00 -12.24
N LEU A 169 -12.15 -6.55 -11.83
CA LEU A 169 -11.46 -7.60 -12.57
C LEU A 169 -12.29 -8.88 -12.72
N PRO A 170 -12.95 -9.42 -11.67
CA PRO A 170 -13.79 -10.61 -11.79
C PRO A 170 -14.86 -10.54 -12.87
N VAL A 171 -15.43 -9.37 -13.11
CA VAL A 171 -16.47 -9.19 -14.14
C VAL A 171 -15.88 -9.47 -15.53
N VAL A 172 -14.74 -8.89 -15.83
CA VAL A 172 -14.05 -9.04 -17.12
C VAL A 172 -13.62 -10.50 -17.33
N GLU A 173 -13.03 -11.12 -16.30
CA GLU A 173 -12.56 -12.51 -16.32
C GLU A 173 -13.71 -13.49 -16.56
N LEU A 174 -14.79 -13.34 -15.81
CA LEU A 174 -15.95 -14.24 -15.89
C LEU A 174 -16.66 -14.13 -17.24
N ILE A 175 -16.81 -12.92 -17.77
CA ILE A 175 -17.40 -12.72 -19.10
C ILE A 175 -16.49 -13.33 -20.17
N ALA A 176 -15.16 -13.15 -20.06
CA ALA A 176 -14.19 -13.78 -20.97
C ALA A 176 -14.31 -15.32 -20.95
N ILE A 177 -14.36 -15.93 -19.76
CA ILE A 177 -14.56 -17.38 -19.60
C ILE A 177 -15.91 -17.83 -20.15
N GLY A 178 -16.96 -17.07 -19.91
CA GLY A 178 -18.29 -17.35 -20.48
C GLY A 178 -18.28 -17.40 -22.01
N PHE A 179 -17.62 -16.43 -22.65
CA PHE A 179 -17.44 -16.41 -24.10
C PHE A 179 -16.55 -17.56 -24.59
N LEU A 180 -15.45 -17.85 -23.91
CA LEU A 180 -14.56 -18.96 -24.25
C LEU A 180 -15.32 -20.30 -24.26
N TRP A 181 -16.06 -20.60 -23.19
CA TRP A 181 -16.85 -21.83 -23.09
C TRP A 181 -18.01 -21.84 -24.08
N ARG A 182 -18.66 -20.72 -24.33
CA ARG A 182 -19.69 -20.61 -25.39
C ARG A 182 -19.09 -20.89 -26.77
N GLY A 183 -17.91 -20.40 -27.04
CA GLY A 183 -17.13 -20.68 -28.24
C GLY A 183 -16.85 -22.17 -28.41
N PHE A 184 -16.35 -22.83 -27.37
CA PHE A 184 -16.14 -24.29 -27.39
C PHE A 184 -17.43 -25.11 -27.60
N ARG A 185 -18.59 -24.63 -27.11
CA ARG A 185 -19.88 -25.33 -27.24
C ARG A 185 -20.56 -25.11 -28.59
N ARG A 186 -20.42 -23.93 -29.16
CA ARG A 186 -21.08 -23.49 -30.39
C ARG A 186 -20.20 -23.55 -31.63
N GLY A 187 -18.88 -23.62 -31.47
CA GLY A 187 -17.93 -23.54 -32.58
C GLY A 187 -17.91 -22.15 -33.23
N ASN A 188 -18.26 -21.10 -32.52
CA ASN A 188 -18.36 -19.77 -33.09
C ASN A 188 -17.07 -18.98 -32.83
N ARG A 189 -16.31 -18.64 -33.87
CA ARG A 189 -15.06 -17.85 -33.78
C ARG A 189 -15.24 -16.50 -33.11
N ARG A 190 -16.39 -15.83 -33.31
CA ARG A 190 -16.67 -14.54 -32.67
C ARG A 190 -16.59 -14.61 -31.15
N ASP A 191 -17.02 -15.73 -30.56
CA ASP A 191 -16.99 -15.90 -29.11
C ASP A 191 -15.55 -16.01 -28.61
N PHE A 192 -14.66 -16.68 -29.35
CA PHE A 192 -13.22 -16.75 -29.02
C PHE A 192 -12.55 -15.37 -29.15
N ILE A 193 -12.86 -14.59 -30.20
CA ILE A 193 -12.34 -13.23 -30.36
C ILE A 193 -12.81 -12.36 -29.22
N LEU A 194 -14.10 -12.39 -28.83
CA LEU A 194 -14.62 -11.62 -27.70
C LEU A 194 -13.97 -12.02 -26.38
N ALA A 195 -13.74 -13.32 -26.17
CA ALA A 195 -12.98 -13.78 -25.02
C ALA A 195 -11.56 -13.18 -25.00
N GLY A 196 -10.87 -13.21 -26.15
CA GLY A 196 -9.53 -12.65 -26.29
C GLY A 196 -9.50 -11.14 -26.02
N LEU A 197 -10.42 -10.36 -26.60
CA LEU A 197 -10.51 -8.91 -26.36
C LEU A 197 -10.67 -8.62 -24.87
N LEU A 198 -11.48 -9.39 -24.14
CA LEU A 198 -11.66 -9.21 -22.69
C LEU A 198 -10.42 -9.63 -21.89
N VAL A 199 -9.71 -10.69 -22.32
CA VAL A 199 -8.42 -11.06 -21.71
C VAL A 199 -7.39 -9.93 -21.89
N GLY A 200 -7.33 -9.33 -23.07
CA GLY A 200 -6.48 -8.14 -23.30
C GLY A 200 -6.91 -6.94 -22.45
N LEU A 201 -8.23 -6.67 -22.38
CA LEU A 201 -8.77 -5.58 -21.58
C LEU A 201 -8.51 -5.76 -20.08
N SER A 202 -8.51 -7.00 -19.58
CA SER A 202 -8.24 -7.29 -18.16
C SER A 202 -6.91 -6.71 -17.69
N GLN A 203 -5.90 -6.60 -18.59
CA GLN A 203 -4.57 -6.08 -18.28
C GLN A 203 -4.61 -4.61 -17.82
N TYR A 204 -5.66 -3.86 -18.19
CA TYR A 204 -5.86 -2.46 -17.80
C TYR A 204 -6.73 -2.28 -16.56
N VAL A 205 -7.20 -3.38 -15.93
CA VAL A 205 -8.11 -3.33 -14.78
C VAL A 205 -7.36 -3.34 -13.45
N TYR A 206 -6.49 -4.34 -13.26
CA TYR A 206 -5.78 -4.53 -12.00
C TYR A 206 -4.51 -5.35 -12.20
N ILE A 207 -3.49 -5.14 -11.37
CA ILE A 207 -2.17 -5.76 -11.53
C ILE A 207 -2.22 -7.29 -11.55
N VAL A 208 -3.11 -7.92 -10.76
CA VAL A 208 -3.28 -9.38 -10.71
C VAL A 208 -3.73 -9.97 -12.06
N ALA A 209 -4.35 -9.16 -12.91
CA ALA A 209 -4.77 -9.59 -14.26
C ALA A 209 -3.60 -10.08 -15.13
N ARG A 210 -2.35 -9.76 -14.78
CA ARG A 210 -1.15 -10.30 -15.48
C ARG A 210 -1.07 -11.82 -15.38
N PHE A 211 -1.61 -12.39 -14.31
CA PHE A 211 -1.71 -13.85 -14.12
C PHE A 211 -2.85 -14.49 -14.92
N PHE A 212 -3.90 -13.74 -15.23
CA PHE A 212 -5.11 -14.27 -15.85
C PHE A 212 -4.88 -14.94 -17.21
N PRO A 213 -4.14 -14.37 -18.19
CA PRO A 213 -3.85 -15.04 -19.45
C PRO A 213 -3.13 -16.39 -19.26
N VAL A 214 -2.16 -16.43 -18.34
CA VAL A 214 -1.39 -17.65 -18.03
C VAL A 214 -2.31 -18.69 -17.35
N ALA A 215 -3.08 -18.27 -16.35
CA ALA A 215 -4.03 -19.13 -15.66
C ALA A 215 -5.08 -19.70 -16.63
N LEU A 216 -5.60 -18.85 -17.54
CA LEU A 216 -6.56 -19.24 -18.56
C LEU A 216 -5.96 -20.25 -19.57
N ALA A 217 -4.72 -20.02 -20.01
CA ALA A 217 -4.00 -20.93 -20.90
C ALA A 217 -3.78 -22.29 -20.24
N VAL A 218 -3.24 -22.32 -19.02
CA VAL A 218 -2.99 -23.58 -18.28
C VAL A 218 -4.29 -24.33 -17.99
N ALA A 219 -5.35 -23.63 -17.56
CA ALA A 219 -6.66 -24.23 -17.35
C ALA A 219 -7.27 -24.79 -18.66
N SER A 220 -7.10 -24.07 -19.77
CA SER A 220 -7.55 -24.50 -21.10
C SER A 220 -6.78 -25.75 -21.60
N ILE A 221 -5.45 -25.77 -21.40
CA ILE A 221 -4.62 -26.93 -21.71
C ILE A 221 -5.08 -28.12 -20.85
N GLY A 222 -5.31 -27.94 -19.55
CA GLY A 222 -5.84 -28.96 -18.66
C GLY A 222 -7.19 -29.53 -19.16
N ALA A 223 -8.08 -28.66 -19.62
CA ALA A 223 -9.36 -29.07 -20.21
C ALA A 223 -9.17 -29.86 -21.52
N ILE A 224 -8.25 -29.41 -22.39
CA ILE A 224 -7.91 -30.06 -23.67
C ILE A 224 -7.29 -31.46 -23.44
N LEU A 225 -6.42 -31.59 -22.44
CA LEU A 225 -5.82 -32.90 -22.09
C LEU A 225 -6.87 -33.91 -21.66
N VAL A 226 -7.93 -33.46 -20.99
CA VAL A 226 -9.06 -34.33 -20.60
C VAL A 226 -10.02 -34.57 -21.75
N ASN A 227 -10.24 -33.59 -22.62
CA ASN A 227 -11.16 -33.67 -23.75
C ASN A 227 -10.51 -33.14 -25.03
N ARG A 228 -9.79 -34.02 -25.72
CA ARG A 228 -9.06 -33.67 -26.94
C ARG A 228 -9.93 -33.13 -28.08
N ARG A 229 -11.25 -33.25 -28.02
CA ARG A 229 -12.16 -32.65 -29.01
C ARG A 229 -12.09 -31.11 -28.98
N LEU A 230 -11.74 -30.52 -27.85
CA LEU A 230 -11.55 -29.08 -27.75
C LEU A 230 -10.37 -28.60 -28.62
N LEU A 231 -9.39 -29.44 -28.91
CA LEU A 231 -8.26 -29.12 -29.79
C LEU A 231 -8.71 -28.84 -31.24
N ALA A 232 -9.90 -29.29 -31.68
CA ALA A 232 -10.44 -28.91 -32.97
C ALA A 232 -10.57 -27.39 -33.16
N HIS A 233 -10.67 -26.62 -32.04
CA HIS A 233 -10.78 -25.15 -32.01
C HIS A 233 -9.45 -24.42 -31.90
N TRP A 234 -8.29 -25.08 -32.14
CA TRP A 234 -6.97 -24.48 -32.00
C TRP A 234 -6.79 -23.18 -32.80
N ARG A 235 -7.35 -23.09 -34.02
CA ARG A 235 -7.33 -21.89 -34.87
C ARG A 235 -8.13 -20.75 -34.25
N ASP A 236 -9.25 -21.07 -33.62
CA ASP A 236 -10.09 -20.08 -32.94
C ASP A 236 -9.43 -19.57 -31.64
N LEU A 237 -8.70 -20.48 -30.95
CA LEU A 237 -7.84 -20.09 -29.82
C LEU A 237 -6.71 -19.16 -30.25
N LEU A 238 -6.10 -19.36 -31.42
CA LEU A 238 -5.11 -18.41 -31.97
C LEU A 238 -5.73 -17.02 -32.25
N TRP A 239 -6.96 -16.97 -32.75
CA TRP A 239 -7.67 -15.70 -32.91
C TRP A 239 -7.98 -15.03 -31.57
N ALA A 240 -8.30 -15.81 -30.54
CA ALA A 240 -8.46 -15.27 -29.18
C ALA A 240 -7.13 -14.70 -28.64
N ALA A 241 -6.03 -15.45 -28.82
CA ALA A 241 -4.71 -14.98 -28.40
C ALA A 241 -4.27 -13.72 -29.15
N ALA A 242 -4.50 -13.66 -30.48
CA ALA A 242 -4.19 -12.48 -31.28
C ALA A 242 -5.03 -11.26 -30.86
N ALA A 243 -6.32 -11.45 -30.57
CA ALA A 243 -7.18 -10.39 -30.07
C ALA A 243 -6.74 -9.89 -28.68
N ALA A 244 -6.34 -10.82 -27.79
CA ALA A 244 -5.81 -10.46 -26.48
C ALA A 244 -4.50 -9.68 -26.60
N ALA A 245 -3.58 -10.16 -27.44
CA ALA A 245 -2.30 -9.49 -27.67
C ALA A 245 -2.49 -8.09 -28.25
N LEU A 246 -3.40 -7.92 -29.22
CA LEU A 246 -3.68 -6.63 -29.84
C LEU A 246 -4.15 -5.60 -28.82
N VAL A 247 -5.08 -5.97 -27.94
CA VAL A 247 -5.59 -5.06 -26.90
C VAL A 247 -4.54 -4.79 -25.82
N ALA A 248 -3.78 -5.80 -25.40
CA ALA A 248 -2.75 -5.63 -24.37
C ALA A 248 -1.46 -4.96 -24.89
N LEU A 249 -1.26 -4.88 -26.22
CA LEU A 249 -0.01 -4.44 -26.85
C LEU A 249 0.52 -3.10 -26.30
N PRO A 250 -0.28 -2.02 -26.19
CA PRO A 250 0.25 -0.74 -25.71
C PRO A 250 0.89 -0.83 -24.33
N GLN A 251 0.26 -1.57 -23.42
CA GLN A 251 0.77 -1.76 -22.06
C GLN A 251 2.00 -2.66 -22.03
N TRP A 252 2.04 -3.72 -22.84
CA TRP A 252 3.19 -4.61 -22.92
C TRP A 252 4.40 -3.93 -23.58
N VAL A 253 4.19 -3.05 -24.57
CA VAL A 253 5.26 -2.22 -25.12
C VAL A 253 5.86 -1.34 -24.03
N LEU A 254 5.03 -0.73 -23.17
CA LEU A 254 5.50 0.06 -22.04
C LEU A 254 6.32 -0.78 -21.06
N PHE A 255 5.89 -2.00 -20.76
CA PHE A 255 6.64 -2.90 -19.86
C PHE A 255 7.99 -3.37 -20.48
N ILE A 256 8.07 -3.48 -21.79
CA ILE A 256 9.33 -3.80 -22.50
C ILE A 256 10.27 -2.60 -22.49
N VAL A 257 9.75 -1.39 -22.72
CA VAL A 257 10.55 -0.16 -22.71
C VAL A 257 10.97 0.23 -21.29
N TYR A 258 10.09 0.01 -20.32
CA TYR A 258 10.32 0.33 -18.91
C TYR A 258 10.08 -0.90 -18.02
N PRO A 259 11.01 -1.88 -17.98
CA PRO A 259 10.81 -3.16 -17.29
C PRO A 259 10.44 -3.03 -15.81
N TYR A 260 10.96 -1.98 -15.15
CA TYR A 260 10.64 -1.72 -13.75
C TYR A 260 9.13 -1.57 -13.51
N THR A 261 8.38 -0.97 -14.42
CA THR A 261 6.93 -0.78 -14.28
C THR A 261 6.16 -2.10 -14.20
N PHE A 262 6.74 -3.19 -14.72
CA PHE A 262 6.15 -4.52 -14.61
C PHE A 262 6.25 -5.10 -13.20
N ILE A 263 7.33 -4.83 -12.48
CA ILE A 263 7.62 -5.41 -11.16
C ILE A 263 7.50 -4.39 -10.02
N ALA A 264 7.29 -3.11 -10.30
CA ALA A 264 7.37 -2.00 -9.35
C ALA A 264 6.62 -2.24 -8.03
N ARG A 265 5.43 -2.85 -8.08
CA ARG A 265 4.63 -3.12 -6.87
C ARG A 265 5.15 -4.29 -6.03
N VAL A 266 6.01 -5.14 -6.57
CA VAL A 266 6.50 -6.37 -5.92
C VAL A 266 7.96 -6.26 -5.52
N SER A 267 8.75 -5.39 -6.18
CA SER A 267 10.19 -5.28 -5.97
C SER A 267 10.63 -3.90 -5.47
N ASN A 268 9.81 -3.22 -4.66
CA ASN A 268 10.24 -1.98 -4.03
C ASN A 268 10.70 -2.24 -2.58
N PRO A 269 12.00 -2.45 -2.32
CA PRO A 269 12.51 -2.75 -0.99
C PRO A 269 12.54 -1.52 -0.06
N VAL A 270 12.42 -0.30 -0.59
CA VAL A 270 12.72 0.95 0.12
C VAL A 270 11.46 1.68 0.60
N GLY A 271 10.29 1.42 0.00
CA GLY A 271 9.06 2.13 0.37
C GLY A 271 8.35 1.53 1.59
N PRO A 272 7.59 2.34 2.33
CA PRO A 272 6.77 1.85 3.43
C PRO A 272 5.71 0.82 3.00
N VAL A 273 5.39 0.73 1.72
CA VAL A 273 4.40 -0.20 1.12
C VAL A 273 5.08 -1.21 0.19
N GLY A 274 6.38 -1.49 0.41
CA GLY A 274 7.15 -2.40 -0.44
C GLY A 274 6.68 -3.84 -0.32
N GLY A 275 6.28 -4.43 -1.46
CA GLY A 275 6.10 -5.87 -1.60
C GLY A 275 7.41 -6.54 -2.02
N GLN A 276 7.59 -7.79 -1.62
CA GLN A 276 8.66 -8.67 -2.07
C GLN A 276 8.07 -9.96 -2.60
N PHE A 277 8.77 -10.63 -3.50
CA PHE A 277 8.43 -12.01 -3.79
C PHE A 277 8.78 -12.90 -2.59
N VAL A 278 7.90 -13.84 -2.27
CA VAL A 278 8.13 -14.77 -1.14
C VAL A 278 9.46 -15.52 -1.31
N PHE A 279 9.92 -15.77 -2.54
CA PHE A 279 11.19 -16.44 -2.83
C PHE A 279 12.43 -15.62 -2.49
N GLU A 280 12.31 -14.34 -2.24
CA GLU A 280 13.39 -13.43 -1.83
C GLU A 280 13.61 -13.41 -0.31
N LEU A 281 12.73 -14.09 0.43
CA LEU A 281 12.78 -14.15 1.89
C LEU A 281 13.71 -15.28 2.37
N PRO A 282 14.28 -15.17 3.58
CA PRO A 282 15.16 -16.20 4.14
C PRO A 282 14.51 -17.59 4.27
N ASP A 283 13.20 -17.64 4.58
CA ASP A 283 12.44 -18.88 4.68
C ASP A 283 11.14 -18.80 3.87
N PRO A 284 11.20 -18.95 2.53
CA PRO A 284 10.03 -18.84 1.66
C PRO A 284 8.99 -19.94 1.92
N VAL A 285 9.42 -21.14 2.33
CA VAL A 285 8.52 -22.27 2.55
C VAL A 285 7.65 -22.04 3.78
N ALA A 286 8.23 -21.59 4.89
CA ALA A 286 7.46 -21.27 6.10
C ALA A 286 6.44 -20.17 5.83
N VAL A 287 6.81 -19.13 5.08
CA VAL A 287 5.89 -18.04 4.71
C VAL A 287 4.75 -18.54 3.82
N ILE A 288 5.03 -19.35 2.79
CA ILE A 288 3.99 -19.94 1.92
C ILE A 288 3.03 -20.81 2.74
N VAL A 289 3.55 -21.64 3.64
CA VAL A 289 2.73 -22.51 4.51
C VAL A 289 1.85 -21.67 5.44
N ALA A 290 2.40 -20.62 6.05
CA ALA A 290 1.65 -19.69 6.89
C ALA A 290 0.55 -18.98 6.09
N LYS A 291 0.84 -18.48 4.90
CA LYS A 291 -0.14 -17.84 4.01
C LYS A 291 -1.21 -18.81 3.52
N LEU A 292 -0.86 -20.04 3.16
CA LEU A 292 -1.84 -21.09 2.82
C LEU A 292 -2.78 -21.38 3.98
N LYS A 293 -2.23 -21.51 5.20
CA LYS A 293 -3.03 -21.67 6.43
C LYS A 293 -3.98 -20.48 6.62
N ASN A 294 -3.47 -19.26 6.49
CA ASN A 294 -4.26 -18.04 6.65
C ASN A 294 -5.32 -17.90 5.56
N GLN A 295 -5.01 -18.22 4.30
CA GLN A 295 -6.01 -18.26 3.23
C GLN A 295 -7.11 -19.30 3.50
N PHE A 296 -6.72 -20.50 3.93
CA PHE A 296 -7.70 -21.53 4.28
C PHE A 296 -8.61 -21.06 5.43
N ILE A 297 -8.05 -20.45 6.47
CA ILE A 297 -8.82 -19.89 7.60
C ILE A 297 -9.72 -18.75 7.11
N ALA A 298 -9.23 -17.83 6.27
CA ALA A 298 -10.01 -16.72 5.74
C ALA A 298 -11.17 -17.16 4.84
N LEU A 299 -10.95 -18.20 4.05
CA LEU A 299 -11.97 -18.78 3.17
C LEU A 299 -12.94 -19.69 3.94
N SER A 300 -12.56 -20.14 5.15
CA SER A 300 -13.37 -21.03 5.99
C SER A 300 -14.30 -20.25 6.92
N PHE A 301 -15.14 -20.99 7.64
CA PHE A 301 -16.08 -20.45 8.59
C PHE A 301 -15.44 -19.90 9.88
N PHE A 302 -14.22 -20.32 10.22
CA PHE A 302 -13.61 -20.11 11.54
C PHE A 302 -12.76 -18.85 11.67
N TRP A 303 -12.55 -18.09 10.59
CA TRP A 303 -11.71 -16.92 10.67
C TRP A 303 -12.31 -15.81 11.55
N GLN A 304 -11.65 -15.53 12.64
CA GLN A 304 -11.87 -14.31 13.44
C GLN A 304 -10.86 -13.28 12.97
N ALA A 305 -11.31 -12.27 12.25
CA ALA A 305 -10.44 -11.19 11.82
C ALA A 305 -10.00 -10.36 13.01
N GLU A 306 -8.70 -10.32 13.25
CA GLU A 306 -8.08 -9.24 14.01
C GLU A 306 -8.09 -7.93 13.18
N HIS A 307 -8.38 -8.03 11.89
CA HIS A 307 -8.42 -6.88 11.00
C HIS A 307 -9.78 -6.18 11.06
N PRO A 308 -9.80 -4.86 11.34
CA PRO A 308 -11.01 -4.06 11.53
C PRO A 308 -11.95 -4.02 10.32
N TYR A 309 -11.46 -4.32 9.12
CA TYR A 309 -12.23 -4.21 7.86
C TYR A 309 -12.66 -5.56 7.28
N GLY A 310 -12.29 -6.68 7.89
CA GLY A 310 -12.53 -8.01 7.30
C GLY A 310 -13.88 -8.60 7.68
N PRO A 311 -14.68 -9.10 6.73
CA PRO A 311 -15.77 -10.01 7.03
C PRO A 311 -15.18 -11.30 7.63
N LYS A 312 -15.83 -11.83 8.67
CA LYS A 312 -15.34 -13.00 9.43
C LYS A 312 -15.23 -14.29 8.62
N SER A 313 -15.77 -14.36 7.40
CA SER A 313 -15.64 -15.51 6.50
C SER A 313 -16.07 -15.10 5.08
N VAL A 314 -15.32 -15.52 4.06
CA VAL A 314 -15.68 -15.35 2.65
C VAL A 314 -16.81 -16.31 2.28
N LEU A 315 -16.84 -17.51 2.89
CA LEU A 315 -17.78 -18.57 2.59
C LEU A 315 -18.66 -18.88 3.80
N THR A 316 -19.96 -19.11 3.54
CA THR A 316 -20.86 -19.70 4.54
C THR A 316 -20.67 -21.22 4.57
N VAL A 317 -21.08 -21.90 5.67
CA VAL A 317 -20.98 -23.37 5.80
C VAL A 317 -21.53 -24.12 4.60
N VAL A 318 -22.64 -23.66 4.03
CA VAL A 318 -23.27 -24.28 2.85
C VAL A 318 -22.33 -24.26 1.64
N PHE A 319 -21.62 -23.16 1.44
CA PHE A 319 -20.67 -23.02 0.35
C PHE A 319 -19.36 -23.76 0.60
N VAL A 320 -18.92 -23.88 1.85
CA VAL A 320 -17.75 -24.70 2.22
C VAL A 320 -18.03 -26.18 1.91
N VAL A 321 -19.20 -26.66 2.30
CA VAL A 321 -19.63 -28.04 1.97
C VAL A 321 -19.79 -28.20 0.46
N GLY A 322 -20.40 -27.21 -0.22
CA GLY A 322 -20.52 -27.20 -1.67
C GLY A 322 -19.17 -27.26 -2.39
N LEU A 323 -18.18 -26.49 -1.90
CA LEU A 323 -16.82 -26.48 -2.44
C LEU A 323 -16.14 -27.85 -2.26
N ALA A 324 -16.22 -28.44 -1.07
CA ALA A 324 -15.66 -29.77 -0.80
C ALA A 324 -16.28 -30.85 -1.74
N LEU A 325 -17.61 -30.80 -1.93
CA LEU A 325 -18.30 -31.65 -2.88
C LEU A 325 -17.91 -31.35 -4.33
N GLY A 326 -17.71 -30.09 -4.69
CA GLY A 326 -17.23 -29.68 -6.01
C GLY A 326 -15.85 -30.26 -6.31
N ILE A 327 -14.91 -30.14 -5.39
CA ILE A 327 -13.57 -30.74 -5.49
C ILE A 327 -13.67 -32.26 -5.63
N ALA A 328 -14.51 -32.91 -4.82
CA ALA A 328 -14.75 -34.36 -4.93
C ALA A 328 -15.31 -34.75 -6.29
N VAL A 329 -16.19 -33.94 -6.89
CA VAL A 329 -16.72 -34.14 -8.25
C VAL A 329 -15.61 -33.99 -9.30
N VAL A 330 -14.71 -32.99 -9.15
CA VAL A 330 -13.55 -32.82 -10.04
C VAL A 330 -12.66 -34.08 -10.02
N ILE A 331 -12.30 -34.54 -8.83
CA ILE A 331 -11.42 -35.71 -8.64
C ILE A 331 -12.04 -36.98 -9.25
N ARG A 332 -13.35 -37.18 -9.01
CA ARG A 332 -14.03 -38.40 -9.43
C ARG A 332 -14.40 -38.44 -10.92
N ARG A 333 -14.82 -37.30 -11.47
CA ARG A 333 -15.39 -37.28 -12.84
C ARG A 333 -14.45 -36.76 -13.90
N ARG A 334 -13.45 -35.99 -13.55
CA ARG A 334 -12.37 -35.41 -14.39
C ARG A 334 -12.83 -34.95 -15.77
N ARG A 335 -13.99 -34.23 -15.86
CA ARG A 335 -14.45 -33.64 -17.11
C ARG A 335 -13.71 -32.35 -17.41
N ASP A 336 -13.66 -31.95 -18.69
CA ASP A 336 -12.98 -30.76 -19.18
C ASP A 336 -13.30 -29.49 -18.33
N ALA A 337 -14.57 -29.16 -18.20
CA ALA A 337 -15.00 -27.98 -17.42
C ALA A 337 -14.72 -28.09 -15.91
N HIS A 338 -14.67 -29.33 -15.36
CA HIS A 338 -14.35 -29.52 -13.94
C HIS A 338 -12.88 -29.24 -13.68
N VAL A 339 -11.99 -29.77 -14.52
CA VAL A 339 -10.55 -29.55 -14.40
C VAL A 339 -10.21 -28.10 -14.67
N PHE A 340 -10.82 -27.49 -15.69
CA PHE A 340 -10.68 -26.06 -15.96
C PHE A 340 -11.07 -25.21 -14.74
N GLY A 341 -12.26 -25.42 -14.18
CA GLY A 341 -12.74 -24.66 -13.02
C GLY A 341 -11.84 -24.79 -11.79
N PHE A 342 -11.28 -25.97 -11.56
CA PHE A 342 -10.33 -26.20 -10.48
C PHE A 342 -8.99 -25.49 -10.73
N LEU A 343 -8.42 -25.64 -11.93
CA LEU A 343 -7.13 -25.06 -12.27
C LEU A 343 -7.19 -23.52 -12.28
N ILE A 344 -8.24 -22.93 -12.87
CA ILE A 344 -8.37 -21.47 -12.89
C ILE A 344 -8.52 -20.92 -11.46
N MET A 345 -9.29 -21.59 -10.59
CA MET A 345 -9.40 -21.22 -9.19
C MET A 345 -8.03 -21.27 -8.50
N ALA A 346 -7.33 -22.40 -8.59
CA ALA A 346 -6.04 -22.59 -7.93
C ALA A 346 -5.01 -21.54 -8.40
N LEU A 347 -4.96 -21.30 -9.72
CA LEU A 347 -4.00 -20.35 -10.31
C LEU A 347 -4.33 -18.89 -9.98
N MET A 348 -5.61 -18.52 -9.93
CA MET A 348 -6.00 -17.15 -9.58
C MET A 348 -5.91 -16.84 -8.09
N LEU A 349 -5.67 -17.83 -7.24
CA LEU A 349 -5.32 -17.65 -5.82
C LEU A 349 -3.81 -17.55 -5.57
N LEU A 350 -2.97 -17.94 -6.55
CA LEU A 350 -1.51 -17.89 -6.42
C LEU A 350 -0.93 -16.49 -6.23
N PRO A 351 -1.40 -15.42 -6.87
CA PRO A 351 -0.79 -14.09 -6.73
C PRO A 351 -0.64 -13.64 -5.28
N GLU A 352 -1.63 -13.97 -4.44
CA GLU A 352 -1.56 -13.67 -3.01
C GLU A 352 -0.50 -14.52 -2.28
N LEU A 353 -0.35 -15.80 -2.65
CA LEU A 353 0.64 -16.68 -2.03
C LEU A 353 2.08 -16.31 -2.40
N LEU A 354 2.29 -15.77 -3.59
CA LEU A 354 3.63 -15.48 -4.13
C LEU A 354 4.17 -14.11 -3.73
N THR A 355 3.34 -13.26 -3.13
CA THR A 355 3.72 -11.90 -2.75
C THR A 355 3.71 -11.73 -1.24
N TYR A 356 4.66 -10.96 -0.72
CA TYR A 356 4.83 -10.67 0.70
C TYR A 356 4.85 -9.16 0.91
N GLU A 357 4.10 -8.67 1.87
CA GLU A 357 4.11 -7.26 2.27
C GLU A 357 4.84 -7.10 3.60
N LYS A 358 5.83 -6.22 3.61
CA LYS A 358 6.72 -6.01 4.75
C LYS A 358 5.98 -5.65 6.06
N TYR A 359 4.85 -4.94 5.95
CA TYR A 359 4.05 -4.55 7.11
C TYR A 359 2.96 -5.55 7.49
N ALA A 360 2.54 -6.38 6.55
CA ALA A 360 1.46 -7.34 6.75
C ALA A 360 1.98 -8.74 7.09
N HIS A 361 3.30 -8.98 7.01
CA HIS A 361 3.94 -10.27 7.24
C HIS A 361 3.21 -11.42 6.55
N THR A 362 2.63 -12.35 7.30
CA THR A 362 1.82 -13.46 6.77
C THR A 362 0.34 -13.14 6.63
N ALA A 363 -0.08 -11.89 6.85
CA ALA A 363 -1.46 -11.46 6.66
C ALA A 363 -1.86 -11.54 5.18
N ILE A 364 -3.17 -11.63 4.93
CA ILE A 364 -3.71 -11.79 3.60
C ILE A 364 -4.03 -10.42 3.01
N ASP A 365 -3.51 -10.15 1.82
CA ASP A 365 -4.01 -9.06 0.99
C ASP A 365 -5.28 -9.52 0.26
N PHE A 366 -6.41 -9.15 0.83
CA PHE A 366 -7.71 -9.51 0.25
C PHE A 366 -7.93 -8.95 -1.15
N SER A 367 -7.31 -7.83 -1.51
CA SER A 367 -7.41 -7.24 -2.85
C SER A 367 -6.88 -8.19 -3.92
N ARG A 368 -5.82 -8.96 -3.59
CA ARG A 368 -5.23 -9.97 -4.48
C ARG A 368 -6.05 -11.26 -4.57
N LEU A 369 -6.91 -11.54 -3.58
CA LEU A 369 -7.80 -12.71 -3.61
C LEU A 369 -9.10 -12.46 -4.39
N ILE A 370 -9.57 -11.22 -4.49
CA ILE A 370 -10.85 -10.87 -5.12
C ILE A 370 -11.03 -11.53 -6.50
N PRO A 371 -10.04 -11.53 -7.42
CA PRO A 371 -10.18 -12.16 -8.73
C PRO A 371 -10.41 -13.69 -8.66
N GLY A 372 -9.89 -14.37 -7.65
CA GLY A 372 -10.03 -15.81 -7.45
C GLY A 372 -11.37 -16.25 -6.82
N ILE A 373 -12.02 -15.35 -6.08
CA ILE A 373 -13.22 -15.65 -5.28
C ILE A 373 -14.40 -16.22 -6.10
N PRO A 374 -14.78 -15.66 -7.26
CA PRO A 374 -15.90 -16.20 -8.03
C PRO A 374 -15.69 -17.65 -8.48
N PHE A 375 -14.46 -18.07 -8.73
CA PHE A 375 -14.14 -19.44 -9.13
C PHE A 375 -14.35 -20.43 -7.99
N ILE A 376 -14.15 -20.02 -6.74
CA ILE A 376 -14.50 -20.79 -5.54
C ILE A 376 -16.02 -21.02 -5.52
N PHE A 377 -16.82 -19.98 -5.75
CA PHE A 377 -18.28 -20.09 -5.81
C PHE A 377 -18.75 -20.94 -7.01
N MET A 378 -18.07 -20.87 -8.16
CA MET A 378 -18.37 -21.73 -9.30
C MET A 378 -18.22 -23.22 -8.95
N LEU A 379 -17.12 -23.61 -8.26
CA LEU A 379 -16.92 -24.98 -7.81
C LEU A 379 -17.89 -25.38 -6.70
N ALA A 380 -18.20 -24.49 -5.78
CA ALA A 380 -19.23 -24.71 -4.77
C ALA A 380 -20.60 -24.93 -5.39
N GLY A 381 -20.96 -24.16 -6.43
CA GLY A 381 -22.16 -24.32 -7.22
C GLY A 381 -22.22 -25.67 -7.94
N LEU A 382 -21.11 -26.12 -8.53
CA LEU A 382 -20.97 -27.43 -9.14
C LEU A 382 -21.24 -28.56 -8.13
N GLY A 383 -20.64 -28.48 -6.94
CA GLY A 383 -20.80 -29.48 -5.88
C GLY A 383 -22.23 -29.50 -5.35
N SER A 384 -22.79 -28.33 -5.04
CA SER A 384 -24.18 -28.21 -4.55
C SER A 384 -25.22 -28.69 -5.57
N ALA A 385 -25.05 -28.35 -6.86
CA ALA A 385 -25.92 -28.86 -7.93
C ALA A 385 -25.78 -30.39 -8.13
N SER A 386 -24.59 -30.91 -7.89
CA SER A 386 -24.35 -32.36 -7.94
C SER A 386 -25.05 -33.09 -6.79
N ALA A 387 -24.99 -32.51 -5.57
CA ALA A 387 -25.74 -33.02 -4.41
C ALA A 387 -27.25 -32.92 -4.63
N TRP A 388 -27.73 -31.79 -5.17
CA TRP A 388 -29.14 -31.62 -5.53
C TRP A 388 -29.61 -32.71 -6.53
N ALA A 389 -28.86 -32.90 -7.61
CA ALA A 389 -29.18 -33.95 -8.61
C ALA A 389 -29.13 -35.38 -8.05
N TRP A 390 -28.26 -35.59 -7.01
CA TRP A 390 -28.21 -36.89 -6.31
C TRP A 390 -29.45 -37.07 -5.42
N ILE A 391 -29.90 -36.06 -4.70
CA ILE A 391 -31.10 -36.08 -3.85
C ILE A 391 -32.35 -36.36 -4.72
N GLU A 392 -32.51 -35.64 -5.86
CA GLU A 392 -33.65 -35.80 -6.76
C GLU A 392 -33.82 -37.24 -7.32
N ARG A 393 -32.73 -38.01 -7.39
CA ARG A 393 -32.77 -39.43 -7.84
C ARG A 393 -33.25 -40.39 -6.74
N ARG A 394 -33.46 -39.91 -5.52
CA ARG A 394 -33.89 -40.72 -4.40
C ARG A 394 -35.41 -40.59 -4.23
N PRO A 395 -36.19 -41.66 -4.36
CA PRO A 395 -37.64 -41.58 -4.30
C PRO A 395 -38.21 -41.10 -2.96
N ARG A 396 -37.39 -41.18 -1.89
CA ARG A 396 -37.77 -40.74 -0.55
C ARG A 396 -37.73 -39.22 -0.35
N PHE A 397 -37.10 -38.49 -1.27
CA PHE A 397 -36.96 -37.02 -1.13
C PHE A 397 -37.80 -36.33 -2.18
N PRO A 398 -38.77 -35.47 -1.75
CA PRO A 398 -39.59 -34.69 -2.67
C PRO A 398 -38.73 -33.65 -3.41
N ARG A 399 -39.05 -33.40 -4.68
CA ARG A 399 -38.29 -32.50 -5.57
C ARG A 399 -38.24 -31.06 -5.05
N TRP A 400 -39.19 -30.62 -4.25
CA TRP A 400 -39.22 -29.26 -3.67
C TRP A 400 -38.16 -29.04 -2.60
N MET A 401 -37.59 -30.09 -1.98
CA MET A 401 -36.55 -29.94 -0.96
C MET A 401 -35.34 -29.14 -1.43
N GLY A 402 -34.89 -29.33 -2.68
CA GLY A 402 -33.80 -28.56 -3.23
C GLY A 402 -34.10 -27.06 -3.31
N TYR A 403 -35.33 -26.70 -3.66
CA TYR A 403 -35.75 -25.30 -3.69
C TYR A 403 -35.92 -24.74 -2.28
N LEU A 404 -36.37 -25.54 -1.33
CA LEU A 404 -36.43 -25.13 0.08
C LEU A 404 -35.02 -24.84 0.65
N VAL A 405 -34.05 -25.71 0.39
CA VAL A 405 -32.66 -25.49 0.82
C VAL A 405 -32.12 -24.21 0.20
N LEU A 406 -32.38 -23.95 -1.08
CA LEU A 406 -31.97 -22.74 -1.75
C LEU A 406 -32.65 -21.50 -1.16
N ALA A 407 -33.94 -21.55 -0.85
CA ALA A 407 -34.65 -20.47 -0.20
C ALA A 407 -34.14 -20.18 1.22
N LEU A 408 -33.87 -21.23 2.00
CA LEU A 408 -33.25 -21.09 3.33
C LEU A 408 -31.84 -20.51 3.25
N ALA A 409 -31.02 -20.94 2.27
CA ALA A 409 -29.70 -20.39 2.04
C ALA A 409 -29.76 -18.90 1.63
N LEU A 410 -30.76 -18.51 0.82
CA LEU A 410 -31.02 -17.10 0.47
C LEU A 410 -31.42 -16.28 1.70
N ILE A 411 -32.36 -16.75 2.49
CA ILE A 411 -32.81 -16.07 3.72
C ILE A 411 -31.64 -15.93 4.71
N PHE A 412 -30.89 -17.03 4.89
CA PHE A 412 -29.70 -17.00 5.75
C PHE A 412 -28.62 -16.04 5.22
N GLY A 413 -28.38 -16.01 3.92
CA GLY A 413 -27.45 -15.07 3.29
C GLY A 413 -27.87 -13.62 3.50
N LEU A 414 -29.14 -13.28 3.31
CA LEU A 414 -29.69 -11.94 3.57
C LEU A 414 -29.62 -11.57 5.06
N PHE A 415 -29.90 -12.53 5.96
CA PHE A 415 -29.74 -12.32 7.40
C PHE A 415 -28.26 -12.04 7.76
N ARG A 416 -27.35 -12.78 7.20
CA ARG A 416 -25.90 -12.57 7.38
C ARG A 416 -25.44 -11.18 6.88
N GLN A 417 -25.97 -10.73 5.75
CA GLN A 417 -25.71 -9.39 5.23
C GLN A 417 -26.21 -8.32 6.21
N TRP A 418 -27.44 -8.48 6.70
CA TRP A 418 -28.02 -7.57 7.67
C TRP A 418 -27.28 -7.56 9.00
N ASP A 419 -26.94 -8.72 9.56
CA ASP A 419 -26.18 -8.88 10.81
C ASP A 419 -24.78 -8.25 10.68
N PHE A 420 -24.10 -8.48 9.55
CA PHE A 420 -22.80 -7.87 9.26
C PHE A 420 -22.92 -6.34 9.23
N ALA A 421 -23.91 -5.80 8.54
CA ALA A 421 -24.15 -4.36 8.49
C ALA A 421 -24.37 -3.76 9.88
N GLN A 422 -25.10 -4.45 10.76
CA GLN A 422 -25.35 -3.98 12.14
C GLN A 422 -24.09 -4.00 13.01
N ARG A 423 -23.23 -5.01 12.87
CA ARG A 423 -22.01 -5.14 13.69
C ARG A 423 -20.89 -4.23 13.21
N VAL A 424 -20.74 -4.08 11.89
CA VAL A 424 -19.66 -3.28 11.32
C VAL A 424 -19.92 -1.79 11.46
N THR A 425 -21.20 -1.38 11.56
CA THR A 425 -21.54 0.05 11.73
C THR A 425 -20.94 0.65 13.00
N PRO A 426 -21.13 0.07 14.22
CA PRO A 426 -20.51 0.59 15.44
C PRO A 426 -18.99 0.56 15.38
N TYR A 427 -18.43 -0.53 14.84
CA TYR A 427 -16.99 -0.70 14.74
C TYR A 427 -16.36 0.30 13.75
N ARG A 428 -16.99 0.50 12.58
CA ARG A 428 -16.59 1.54 11.65
C ARG A 428 -16.76 2.93 12.23
N LEU A 429 -17.74 3.17 13.08
CA LEU A 429 -17.88 4.40 13.86
C LEU A 429 -16.69 4.59 14.84
N ALA A 430 -16.26 3.54 15.52
CA ALA A 430 -15.13 3.59 16.44
C ALA A 430 -13.77 3.80 15.74
N ILE A 431 -13.57 3.21 14.54
CA ILE A 431 -12.31 3.35 13.76
C ILE A 431 -12.31 4.64 12.91
N ARG A 432 -13.44 5.29 12.81
CA ARG A 432 -13.65 6.54 12.06
C ARG A 432 -12.91 7.75 12.57
N GLY A 433 -12.07 7.63 13.59
CA GLY A 433 -11.23 8.75 14.01
C GLY A 433 -10.63 9.48 12.80
N GLU A 434 -9.89 8.78 11.94
CA GLU A 434 -9.29 9.41 10.76
C GLU A 434 -10.29 9.77 9.64
N GLY A 435 -11.24 8.90 9.29
CA GLY A 435 -12.25 9.19 8.26
C GLY A 435 -13.22 10.30 8.67
N SER A 436 -13.59 10.37 9.95
CA SER A 436 -14.40 11.44 10.50
C SER A 436 -13.62 12.73 10.75
N ARG A 437 -12.32 12.64 10.99
CA ARG A 437 -11.42 13.81 11.08
C ARG A 437 -11.43 14.59 9.77
N SER A 438 -11.15 13.91 8.65
CA SER A 438 -11.15 14.56 7.32
C SER A 438 -12.53 15.13 6.97
N GLY A 439 -13.62 14.41 7.30
CA GLY A 439 -14.99 14.87 7.12
C GLY A 439 -15.32 16.09 7.97
N ALA A 440 -14.96 16.09 9.24
CA ALA A 440 -15.20 17.21 10.15
C ALA A 440 -14.42 18.47 9.75
N ILE A 441 -13.17 18.32 9.34
CA ILE A 441 -12.37 19.43 8.82
C ILE A 441 -12.97 19.97 7.52
N ALA A 442 -13.35 19.11 6.59
CA ALA A 442 -13.96 19.53 5.33
C ALA A 442 -15.32 20.23 5.56
N GLU A 443 -16.13 19.78 6.53
CA GLU A 443 -17.38 20.40 6.92
C GLU A 443 -17.12 21.80 7.55
N PHE A 444 -16.12 21.91 8.43
CA PHE A 444 -15.70 23.19 8.98
C PHE A 444 -15.29 24.17 7.89
N VAL A 445 -14.40 23.75 6.98
CA VAL A 445 -13.98 24.57 5.81
C VAL A 445 -15.20 24.99 5.00
N GLY A 446 -16.18 24.09 4.89
CA GLY A 446 -17.42 24.31 4.18
C GLY A 446 -18.33 25.38 4.75
N HIS A 447 -18.31 25.57 6.04
CA HIS A 447 -19.09 26.60 6.72
C HIS A 447 -18.43 27.98 6.70
N HIS A 448 -17.18 28.07 6.24
CA HIS A 448 -16.40 29.31 6.22
C HIS A 448 -15.85 29.61 4.81
N PRO A 449 -16.72 29.74 3.77
CA PRO A 449 -16.27 29.84 2.38
C PRO A 449 -15.53 31.15 2.06
N ASP A 450 -15.80 32.20 2.82
CA ASP A 450 -15.30 33.55 2.54
C ASP A 450 -13.99 33.89 3.26
N ARG A 451 -13.42 32.92 4.01
CA ARG A 451 -12.20 33.14 4.78
C ARG A 451 -11.05 32.34 4.23
N PRO A 452 -9.86 32.92 4.15
CA PRO A 452 -8.65 32.16 3.92
C PRO A 452 -8.42 31.19 5.07
N ILE A 453 -8.26 29.91 4.76
CA ILE A 453 -8.03 28.86 5.74
C ILE A 453 -6.64 28.29 5.52
N LEU A 454 -5.86 28.25 6.57
CA LEU A 454 -4.51 27.71 6.59
C LEU A 454 -4.50 26.41 7.37
N LEU A 455 -3.93 25.36 6.78
CA LEU A 455 -3.77 24.05 7.43
C LEU A 455 -2.39 23.46 7.11
N PRO A 456 -1.81 22.65 8.02
CA PRO A 456 -0.54 21.99 7.76
C PRO A 456 -0.64 21.04 6.58
N THR A 457 0.44 20.90 5.81
CA THR A 457 0.54 19.98 4.70
C THR A 457 0.34 18.53 5.16
N SER A 458 0.75 18.18 6.38
CA SER A 458 0.50 16.87 6.99
C SER A 458 -0.98 16.50 7.09
N LEU A 459 -1.87 17.48 7.29
CA LEU A 459 -3.32 17.27 7.24
C LEU A 459 -3.84 17.17 5.80
N TYR A 460 -3.37 18.06 4.91
CA TYR A 460 -3.82 18.07 3.52
C TYR A 460 -3.31 16.87 2.72
N SER A 461 -2.16 16.30 3.07
CA SER A 461 -1.62 15.10 2.42
C SER A 461 -2.44 13.82 2.71
N ASP A 462 -3.37 13.87 3.66
CA ASP A 462 -4.42 12.86 3.75
C ASP A 462 -5.31 12.94 2.50
N SER A 463 -5.20 11.95 1.62
CA SER A 463 -5.93 11.93 0.35
C SER A 463 -7.46 12.04 0.53
N ARG A 464 -7.99 11.65 1.69
CA ARG A 464 -9.41 11.76 2.03
C ARG A 464 -9.81 13.21 2.25
N LEU A 465 -9.00 13.98 2.97
CA LEU A 465 -9.24 15.42 3.16
C LEU A 465 -9.08 16.16 1.84
N ALA A 466 -7.98 15.90 1.12
CA ALA A 466 -7.73 16.52 -0.18
C ALA A 466 -8.87 16.23 -1.18
N PHE A 467 -9.40 14.99 -1.20
CA PHE A 467 -10.56 14.61 -2.00
C PHE A 467 -11.81 15.41 -1.64
N LEU A 468 -12.14 15.51 -0.36
CA LEU A 468 -13.34 16.24 0.10
C LEU A 468 -13.25 17.75 -0.16
N LEU A 469 -12.02 18.30 -0.16
CA LEU A 469 -11.79 19.71 -0.46
C LEU A 469 -11.77 20.04 -1.95
N THR A 470 -11.45 19.06 -2.81
CA THR A 470 -11.31 19.27 -4.28
C THR A 470 -12.60 19.75 -4.93
N GLU A 471 -13.80 19.39 -4.41
CA GLU A 471 -15.06 19.88 -4.94
C GLU A 471 -15.19 21.41 -4.83
N ARG A 472 -14.63 22.01 -3.78
CA ARG A 472 -14.69 23.45 -3.52
C ARG A 472 -13.43 24.19 -3.98
N PHE A 473 -12.30 23.52 -3.94
CA PHE A 473 -11.01 24.03 -4.31
C PHE A 473 -10.40 23.16 -5.44
N PRO A 474 -10.99 23.20 -6.64
CA PRO A 474 -10.61 22.33 -7.75
C PRO A 474 -9.22 22.66 -8.31
N TYR A 475 -8.74 23.87 -8.10
CA TYR A 475 -7.47 24.33 -8.64
C TYR A 475 -6.37 24.27 -7.58
N ARG A 476 -5.18 23.81 -7.98
CA ARG A 476 -4.00 23.73 -7.13
C ARG A 476 -2.91 24.60 -7.73
N GLN A 477 -2.30 25.43 -6.90
CA GLN A 477 -1.24 26.33 -7.32
C GLN A 477 -0.10 26.31 -6.30
N GLY A 478 1.16 26.32 -6.74
CA GLY A 478 2.32 26.41 -5.88
C GLY A 478 2.58 27.84 -5.42
N GLY A 479 3.18 27.97 -4.26
CA GLY A 479 3.76 29.08 -3.54
C GLY A 479 3.47 30.50 -4.02
N VAL A 480 2.47 31.16 -3.45
CA VAL A 480 2.18 32.55 -3.80
C VAL A 480 2.18 33.41 -2.56
N GLU A 481 3.23 34.20 -2.39
CA GLU A 481 3.32 35.20 -1.32
C GLU A 481 2.32 36.33 -1.47
N GLU A 482 1.97 36.66 -2.71
CA GLU A 482 1.06 37.76 -3.05
C GLU A 482 -0.41 37.47 -2.78
N THR A 483 -0.75 36.20 -2.46
CA THR A 483 -2.15 35.78 -2.26
C THR A 483 -2.75 36.27 -0.96
N LEU A 484 -1.93 36.45 0.08
CA LEU A 484 -2.35 37.00 1.36
C LEU A 484 -1.81 38.38 1.55
N ARG A 485 -2.70 39.30 1.92
CA ARG A 485 -2.29 40.70 2.27
C ARG A 485 -1.76 40.77 3.71
N GLN A 486 -0.74 41.56 3.94
CA GLN A 486 -0.23 41.78 5.28
C GLN A 486 -1.36 42.29 6.20
N GLY A 487 -1.54 41.64 7.35
CA GLY A 487 -2.64 41.92 8.27
C GLY A 487 -3.96 41.22 7.93
N GLU A 488 -4.06 40.46 6.86
CA GLU A 488 -5.26 39.71 6.49
C GLU A 488 -5.63 38.68 7.58
N HIS A 489 -6.92 38.60 7.87
CA HIS A 489 -7.48 37.67 8.87
C HIS A 489 -7.59 36.28 8.26
N ILE A 490 -6.98 35.32 8.92
CA ILE A 490 -6.94 33.91 8.48
C ILE A 490 -7.38 33.00 9.61
N SER A 491 -8.00 31.86 9.27
CA SER A 491 -8.29 30.79 10.21
C SER A 491 -7.24 29.68 10.03
N VAL A 492 -6.55 29.32 11.10
CA VAL A 492 -5.52 28.26 11.08
C VAL A 492 -6.10 27.00 11.70
N ILE A 493 -6.03 25.87 10.98
CA ILE A 493 -6.44 24.56 11.49
C ILE A 493 -5.19 23.81 11.96
N LEU A 494 -5.20 23.38 13.22
CA LEU A 494 -4.10 22.63 13.85
C LEU A 494 -4.57 21.24 14.27
N PRO A 495 -3.74 20.18 14.15
CA PRO A 495 -4.06 18.85 14.66
C PRO A 495 -4.16 18.88 16.20
N ASP A 496 -5.09 18.08 16.76
CA ASP A 496 -5.41 18.11 18.20
C ASP A 496 -4.32 17.51 19.10
N SER A 497 -3.47 16.61 18.60
CA SER A 497 -2.69 15.74 19.48
C SER A 497 -1.17 15.91 19.49
N GLU A 498 -0.57 16.66 18.58
CA GLU A 498 0.89 16.59 18.42
C GLU A 498 1.59 17.90 18.03
N TRP A 499 0.86 19.00 17.99
CA TRP A 499 1.51 20.26 17.64
C TRP A 499 2.08 20.92 18.90
N SER A 500 3.38 20.83 19.08
CA SER A 500 4.11 21.70 20.00
C SER A 500 4.91 22.71 19.19
N ALA A 501 4.73 23.98 19.51
CA ALA A 501 5.52 25.08 18.95
C ALA A 501 7.04 24.91 19.16
N ASP A 502 7.43 23.97 20.01
CA ASP A 502 8.83 23.69 20.40
C ASP A 502 9.55 22.77 19.41
N ARG A 503 8.87 22.17 18.43
CA ARG A 503 9.53 21.29 17.44
C ARG A 503 10.30 22.02 16.35
N GLY A 504 10.47 23.34 16.43
CA GLY A 504 11.49 24.13 15.70
C GLY A 504 11.56 23.98 14.17
N PHE A 505 10.76 23.11 13.55
CA PHE A 505 10.83 22.81 12.15
C PHE A 505 9.72 23.49 11.36
N PRO A 506 10.06 24.00 10.20
CA PRO A 506 9.09 24.59 9.32
C PRO A 506 8.18 23.51 8.72
N GLU A 507 6.99 23.37 9.27
CA GLU A 507 5.93 22.60 8.62
C GLU A 507 5.44 23.39 7.40
N GLU A 508 5.27 22.73 6.30
CA GLU A 508 4.68 23.30 5.10
C GLU A 508 3.19 23.50 5.31
N TRP A 509 2.66 24.55 4.72
CA TRP A 509 1.28 24.92 4.89
C TRP A 509 0.51 24.95 3.59
N VAL A 510 -0.77 24.68 3.68
CA VAL A 510 -1.72 24.77 2.58
C VAL A 510 -2.69 25.87 2.88
N LEU A 511 -2.83 26.85 1.97
CA LEU A 511 -3.81 27.90 2.01
C LEU A 511 -4.98 27.57 1.08
N LEU A 512 -6.18 27.60 1.63
CA LEU A 512 -7.44 27.49 0.90
C LEU A 512 -8.04 28.89 0.77
N LYS A 513 -8.10 29.43 -0.44
CA LYS A 513 -8.63 30.75 -0.72
C LYS A 513 -9.25 30.82 -2.12
N GLU A 514 -10.43 31.41 -2.25
CA GLU A 514 -11.07 31.75 -3.54
C GLU A 514 -11.17 30.57 -4.52
N GLY A 515 -11.47 29.37 -4.01
CA GLY A 515 -11.58 28.16 -4.85
C GLY A 515 -10.25 27.55 -5.25
N MET A 516 -9.13 28.01 -4.69
CA MET A 516 -7.78 27.54 -4.99
C MET A 516 -7.09 26.97 -3.76
N VAL A 517 -6.19 26.03 -4.00
CA VAL A 517 -5.28 25.48 -3.01
C VAL A 517 -3.87 25.99 -3.32
N PHE A 518 -3.27 26.70 -2.39
CA PHE A 518 -1.90 27.20 -2.50
C PHE A 518 -1.01 26.45 -1.52
N PHE A 519 0.15 26.00 -1.98
CA PHE A 519 1.17 25.41 -1.12
C PHE A 519 2.16 26.50 -0.73
N LEU A 520 2.30 26.73 0.57
CA LEU A 520 3.15 27.79 1.13
C LEU A 520 4.40 27.17 1.77
N PRO A 521 5.57 27.77 1.60
CA PRO A 521 6.74 27.38 2.37
C PRO A 521 6.53 27.63 3.86
N SER A 522 7.33 27.02 4.70
CA SER A 522 7.19 26.98 6.16
C SER A 522 6.92 28.33 6.85
N MET A 523 6.08 28.30 7.90
CA MET A 523 5.43 29.52 8.37
C MET A 523 5.44 29.90 9.85
N PRO A 524 6.22 29.33 10.76
CA PRO A 524 6.04 29.64 12.20
C PRO A 524 6.19 31.12 12.57
N ALA A 525 6.94 31.88 11.79
CA ALA A 525 7.20 33.31 12.08
C ALA A 525 6.23 34.27 11.38
N SER A 526 5.31 33.77 10.54
CA SER A 526 4.50 34.59 9.64
C SER A 526 3.06 34.80 10.12
N ILE A 527 2.69 34.22 11.26
CA ILE A 527 1.34 34.25 11.82
C ILE A 527 1.38 34.92 13.19
N ALA A 528 0.54 35.93 13.40
CA ALA A 528 0.27 36.51 14.72
C ALA A 528 -1.09 36.01 15.23
N PRO A 529 -1.12 35.14 16.26
CA PRO A 529 -2.38 34.69 16.86
C PRO A 529 -3.17 35.90 17.41
N LEU A 530 -4.49 35.84 17.28
CA LEU A 530 -5.42 36.76 17.92
C LEU A 530 -5.88 36.14 19.23
N ASP A 531 -5.65 36.81 20.34
CA ASP A 531 -5.95 36.29 21.67
C ASP A 531 -7.41 35.87 21.85
N GLY A 532 -7.59 34.66 22.37
CA GLY A 532 -8.87 34.17 22.92
C GLY A 532 -9.86 33.56 21.91
N LYS A 533 -9.48 33.23 20.69
CA LYS A 533 -10.39 32.63 19.69
C LYS A 533 -9.91 31.28 19.20
N GLU A 534 -9.79 30.32 20.12
CA GLU A 534 -9.62 28.92 19.77
C GLU A 534 -10.98 28.24 19.73
N THR A 535 -11.24 27.44 18.68
CA THR A 535 -12.43 26.59 18.55
C THR A 535 -12.01 25.19 18.27
N VAL A 536 -12.61 24.21 18.96
CA VAL A 536 -12.32 22.79 18.72
C VAL A 536 -13.24 22.27 17.61
N ILE A 537 -12.65 21.65 16.59
CA ILE A 537 -13.39 20.93 15.55
C ILE A 537 -13.72 19.55 16.09
N LEU A 538 -15.00 19.24 16.17
CA LEU A 538 -15.52 17.97 16.65
C LEU A 538 -16.10 17.16 15.49
N THR A 539 -15.96 15.83 15.56
CA THR A 539 -16.75 14.95 14.71
C THR A 539 -18.24 15.03 15.05
N LYS A 540 -19.10 14.45 14.21
CA LYS A 540 -20.54 14.32 14.50
C LYS A 540 -20.84 13.58 15.81
N ASP A 541 -19.92 12.73 16.24
CA ASP A 541 -20.00 11.95 17.49
C ASP A 541 -19.34 12.69 18.68
N GLY A 542 -18.92 13.92 18.49
CA GLY A 542 -18.37 14.80 19.54
C GLY A 542 -16.91 14.53 19.89
N VAL A 543 -16.16 13.81 19.05
CA VAL A 543 -14.73 13.56 19.25
C VAL A 543 -13.91 14.74 18.72
N PRO A 544 -13.02 15.34 19.52
CA PRO A 544 -12.12 16.40 19.04
C PRO A 544 -11.11 15.86 18.02
N VAL A 545 -10.91 16.58 16.93
CA VAL A 545 -10.04 16.15 15.82
C VAL A 545 -9.06 17.23 15.35
N ALA A 546 -9.37 18.46 15.59
CA ALA A 546 -8.52 19.60 15.29
C ALA A 546 -8.92 20.80 16.11
N LYS A 547 -8.02 21.78 16.21
CA LYS A 547 -8.30 23.11 16.78
C LYS A 547 -8.20 24.14 15.69
N THR A 548 -8.96 25.22 15.82
CA THR A 548 -8.80 26.40 14.97
C THR A 548 -8.26 27.54 15.78
N LEU A 549 -7.36 28.28 15.18
CA LEU A 549 -6.79 29.51 15.74
C LEU A 549 -7.08 30.65 14.75
N GLU A 550 -7.66 31.74 15.23
CA GLU A 550 -7.80 32.95 14.44
C GLU A 550 -6.47 33.73 14.51
N ALA A 551 -5.97 34.14 13.36
CA ALA A 551 -4.66 34.80 13.27
C ALA A 551 -4.64 35.89 12.20
N ARG A 552 -3.58 36.69 12.19
CA ARG A 552 -3.27 37.64 11.12
C ARG A 552 -2.02 37.25 10.39
N TRP A 553 -2.07 37.32 9.07
CA TRP A 553 -0.92 37.08 8.20
C TRP A 553 0.09 38.20 8.30
N GLN A 554 1.38 37.91 8.55
CA GLN A 554 2.45 38.88 8.70
C GLN A 554 3.39 39.01 7.50
N GLY A 555 3.25 38.18 6.50
CA GLY A 555 3.93 38.30 5.21
C GLY A 555 5.43 38.04 5.19
N ARG A 556 5.97 37.16 6.03
CA ARG A 556 7.38 36.78 6.00
C ARG A 556 7.58 35.37 5.45
N ILE A 557 8.50 35.26 4.49
CA ILE A 557 9.05 33.97 4.06
C ILE A 557 10.14 33.57 5.07
N PRO A 558 10.27 32.26 5.38
CA PRO A 558 11.39 31.77 6.16
C PRO A 558 12.70 32.06 5.44
N ALA A 559 13.69 32.49 6.20
CA ALA A 559 15.04 32.62 5.67
C ALA A 559 15.60 31.23 5.39
N TYR A 560 15.91 30.93 4.15
CA TYR A 560 16.64 29.74 3.77
C TYR A 560 18.07 30.11 3.34
N VAL A 561 18.99 29.15 3.43
CA VAL A 561 20.34 29.29 2.87
C VAL A 561 20.24 29.17 1.35
N PRO A 562 20.53 30.23 0.58
CA PRO A 562 20.42 30.15 -0.87
C PRO A 562 21.47 29.22 -1.46
N LEU A 563 21.09 28.52 -2.53
CA LEU A 563 21.96 27.67 -3.34
C LEU A 563 21.97 28.22 -4.76
N GLU A 564 23.15 28.41 -5.32
CA GLU A 564 23.30 28.92 -6.68
C GLU A 564 23.75 27.80 -7.64
N GLY A 565 23.17 27.81 -8.85
CA GLY A 565 23.61 26.96 -9.94
C GLY A 565 23.19 25.48 -9.84
N LEU A 566 22.27 25.12 -8.97
CA LEU A 566 21.79 23.75 -8.82
C LEU A 566 20.52 23.49 -9.65
N SER A 567 20.64 23.61 -10.97
CA SER A 567 19.59 23.30 -11.91
C SER A 567 19.72 21.87 -12.46
N PHE A 568 18.64 21.11 -12.42
CA PHE A 568 18.55 19.80 -13.04
C PHE A 568 18.18 19.88 -14.53
N SER A 569 18.53 18.87 -15.31
CA SER A 569 18.31 18.83 -16.75
C SER A 569 16.82 18.84 -17.16
N ASN A 570 15.91 18.61 -16.22
CA ASN A 570 14.47 18.74 -16.37
C ASN A 570 13.91 20.13 -16.03
N HIS A 571 14.78 21.13 -15.87
CA HIS A 571 14.44 22.51 -15.53
C HIS A 571 13.88 22.75 -14.13
N LEU A 572 14.07 21.80 -13.20
CA LEU A 572 13.80 22.02 -11.80
C LEU A 572 15.08 22.53 -11.11
N GLU A 573 14.95 23.64 -10.41
CA GLU A 573 16.06 24.27 -9.68
C GLU A 573 15.90 24.07 -8.18
N LEU A 574 16.96 23.66 -7.49
CA LEU A 574 17.06 23.71 -6.05
C LEU A 574 17.64 25.08 -5.65
N VAL A 575 16.80 25.98 -5.15
CA VAL A 575 17.17 27.38 -4.89
C VAL A 575 17.66 27.62 -3.47
N GLY A 576 17.42 26.69 -2.56
CA GLY A 576 17.89 26.83 -1.17
C GLY A 576 17.49 25.66 -0.28
N PHE A 577 17.99 25.72 0.95
CA PHE A 577 17.70 24.74 1.99
C PHE A 577 17.68 25.32 3.39
N GLN A 578 17.10 24.58 4.32
CA GLN A 578 17.28 24.70 5.78
C GLN A 578 17.56 23.32 6.35
N SER A 579 18.43 23.22 7.35
CA SER A 579 18.62 21.98 8.11
C SER A 579 19.15 22.26 9.50
N ASN A 580 18.88 21.36 10.45
CA ASN A 580 19.60 21.28 11.70
C ASN A 580 21.02 20.72 11.49
N GLU A 581 21.77 20.60 12.57
CA GLU A 581 23.07 19.92 12.55
C GLU A 581 22.89 18.40 12.56
N LEU A 582 23.91 17.71 12.06
CA LEU A 582 23.94 16.25 12.00
C LEU A 582 24.46 15.70 13.34
N GLU A 583 23.60 15.00 14.07
CA GLU A 583 23.95 14.38 15.34
C GLU A 583 23.56 12.89 15.33
N PRO A 584 24.35 12.02 15.98
CA PRO A 584 23.99 10.62 16.18
C PRO A 584 22.70 10.49 17.00
N ASP A 585 21.93 9.40 16.78
CA ASP A 585 20.67 9.09 17.47
C ASP A 585 19.64 10.24 17.46
N SER A 586 19.63 10.99 16.36
CA SER A 586 18.73 12.14 16.17
C SER A 586 18.03 12.09 14.81
N ASN A 587 17.19 13.07 14.55
CA ASN A 587 16.67 13.30 13.22
C ASN A 587 17.41 14.45 12.55
N LEU A 588 17.92 14.21 11.35
CA LEU A 588 18.37 15.26 10.45
C LEU A 588 17.15 15.75 9.65
N ASP A 589 16.66 16.90 10.07
CA ASP A 589 15.51 17.52 9.45
C ASP A 589 15.98 18.51 8.38
N VAL A 590 15.37 18.44 7.20
CA VAL A 590 15.79 19.20 6.01
C VAL A 590 14.57 19.78 5.32
N ALA A 591 14.56 21.08 5.06
CA ALA A 591 13.63 21.71 4.13
C ALA A 591 14.39 22.13 2.85
N LEU A 592 13.86 21.75 1.71
CA LEU A 592 14.39 22.02 0.38
C LEU A 592 13.46 22.98 -0.36
N PHE A 593 14.02 24.03 -0.96
CA PHE A 593 13.27 25.03 -1.69
C PHE A 593 13.52 24.86 -3.19
N TRP A 594 12.44 24.59 -3.93
CA TRP A 594 12.46 24.25 -5.34
C TRP A 594 11.76 25.31 -6.20
N ARG A 595 12.29 25.55 -7.37
CA ARG A 595 11.68 26.43 -8.36
C ARG A 595 11.72 25.76 -9.72
N PRO A 596 10.55 25.49 -10.38
CA PRO A 596 10.54 25.11 -11.78
C PRO A 596 10.85 26.32 -12.65
N ALA A 597 11.85 26.23 -13.53
CA ALA A 597 12.15 27.28 -14.50
C ALA A 597 11.17 27.27 -15.69
N MET A 598 10.52 26.15 -15.93
CA MET A 598 9.46 25.96 -16.92
C MET A 598 8.58 24.79 -16.52
N GLU A 599 7.49 24.55 -17.24
CA GLU A 599 6.61 23.40 -17.00
C GLU A 599 7.38 22.07 -17.07
N ILE A 600 7.22 21.25 -16.02
CA ILE A 600 7.87 19.95 -15.91
C ILE A 600 6.90 18.88 -16.43
N GLY A 601 7.14 18.39 -17.64
CA GLY A 601 6.22 17.45 -18.31
C GLY A 601 6.19 16.02 -17.73
N ARG A 602 6.89 15.74 -16.62
CA ARG A 602 7.02 14.38 -16.03
C ARG A 602 6.94 14.40 -14.52
N ASP A 603 6.39 13.32 -13.97
CA ASP A 603 6.44 13.07 -12.53
C ASP A 603 7.83 12.58 -12.12
N ILE A 604 8.31 13.10 -11.01
CA ILE A 604 9.64 12.79 -10.46
C ILE A 604 9.53 12.39 -8.99
N GLU A 605 10.51 11.63 -8.55
CA GLU A 605 10.77 11.34 -7.15
C GLU A 605 12.04 12.06 -6.70
N LEU A 606 12.05 12.48 -5.45
CA LEU A 606 13.24 13.03 -4.81
C LEU A 606 13.97 11.92 -4.07
N VAL A 607 15.29 12.00 -4.10
CA VAL A 607 16.16 11.11 -3.35
C VAL A 607 17.06 11.95 -2.47
N LEU A 608 16.96 11.77 -1.16
CA LEU A 608 17.85 12.37 -0.19
C LEU A 608 18.84 11.32 0.27
N GLU A 609 20.11 11.64 0.19
CA GLU A 609 21.20 10.74 0.58
C GLU A 609 22.13 11.45 1.57
N LEU A 610 22.40 10.79 2.69
CA LEU A 610 23.50 11.16 3.57
C LEU A 610 24.71 10.31 3.20
N TYR A 611 25.68 10.92 2.52
CA TYR A 611 26.84 10.26 1.99
C TYR A 611 28.08 10.58 2.83
N ASN A 612 28.77 9.55 3.30
CA ASN A 612 30.04 9.71 3.99
C ASN A 612 31.18 9.72 2.98
N ARG A 613 31.73 10.92 2.71
CA ARG A 613 32.80 11.12 1.75
C ARG A 613 34.11 10.45 2.16
N THR A 614 34.39 10.36 3.46
CA THR A 614 35.62 9.76 3.99
C THR A 614 35.67 8.25 3.73
N ARG A 615 34.52 7.60 3.75
CA ARG A 615 34.40 6.14 3.60
C ARG A 615 33.82 5.71 2.24
N ASP A 616 33.44 6.65 1.39
CA ASP A 616 32.83 6.41 0.07
C ASP A 616 31.54 5.54 0.16
N VAL A 617 30.66 5.87 1.11
CA VAL A 617 29.42 5.07 1.35
C VAL A 617 28.21 5.98 1.61
N THR A 618 27.07 5.62 1.05
CA THR A 618 25.78 6.22 1.43
C THR A 618 25.29 5.55 2.71
N VAL A 619 25.16 6.34 3.78
CA VAL A 619 24.73 5.86 5.10
C VAL A 619 23.22 5.82 5.21
N ILE A 620 22.55 6.83 4.66
CA ILE A 620 21.09 6.94 4.64
C ILE A 620 20.66 7.30 3.22
N SER A 621 19.66 6.61 2.71
CA SER A 621 18.98 6.97 1.46
C SER A 621 17.48 6.92 1.67
N LYS A 622 16.80 8.01 1.29
CA LYS A 622 15.34 8.13 1.34
C LYS A 622 14.82 8.58 -0.01
N GLU A 623 14.00 7.75 -0.64
CA GLU A 623 13.22 8.14 -1.81
C GLU A 623 11.84 8.60 -1.35
N ASP A 624 11.37 9.70 -1.92
CA ASP A 624 10.07 10.25 -1.54
C ASP A 624 9.36 10.92 -2.72
N TRP A 625 8.04 10.90 -2.65
CA TRP A 625 7.19 11.61 -3.61
C TRP A 625 6.78 12.94 -3.03
N PRO A 626 7.02 14.03 -3.74
CA PRO A 626 6.63 15.34 -3.27
C PRO A 626 5.18 15.36 -2.79
N LEU A 627 4.98 15.77 -1.54
CA LEU A 627 3.67 15.86 -0.87
C LEU A 627 2.84 14.57 -1.00
N ASN A 628 3.48 13.39 -0.86
CA ASN A 628 2.84 12.07 -1.03
C ASN A 628 2.06 11.92 -2.37
N GLY A 629 2.48 12.64 -3.42
CA GLY A 629 1.84 12.62 -4.72
C GLY A 629 0.51 13.37 -4.80
N VAL A 630 0.09 14.06 -3.75
CA VAL A 630 -1.15 14.87 -3.76
C VAL A 630 -0.99 16.14 -4.60
N PHE A 631 0.24 16.68 -4.64
CA PHE A 631 0.58 17.79 -5.52
C PHE A 631 1.87 17.49 -6.28
N ARG A 632 1.71 17.04 -7.52
CA ARG A 632 2.79 16.51 -8.32
C ARG A 632 3.69 17.60 -8.88
N VAL A 633 4.99 17.31 -9.00
CA VAL A 633 5.99 18.27 -9.53
C VAL A 633 5.63 18.79 -10.91
N ARG A 634 5.04 17.96 -11.78
CA ARG A 634 4.62 18.37 -13.12
C ARG A 634 3.51 19.43 -13.14
N THR A 635 2.78 19.60 -12.03
CA THR A 635 1.73 20.61 -11.89
C THR A 635 2.23 21.89 -11.20
N TRP A 636 3.50 21.94 -10.83
CA TRP A 636 4.08 23.12 -10.21
C TRP A 636 4.21 24.25 -11.25
N HIS A 637 3.78 25.44 -10.86
CA HIS A 637 3.81 26.59 -11.73
C HIS A 637 5.24 27.14 -11.86
N PRO A 638 5.69 27.50 -13.08
CA PRO A 638 6.99 28.15 -13.28
C PRO A 638 7.16 29.38 -12.38
N ASP A 639 8.41 29.61 -12.00
CA ASP A 639 8.85 30.74 -11.15
C ASP A 639 8.31 30.78 -9.71
N GLN A 640 7.53 29.79 -9.29
CA GLN A 640 7.09 29.67 -7.91
C GLN A 640 8.03 28.82 -7.08
N ILE A 641 8.29 29.25 -5.84
CA ILE A 641 9.13 28.50 -4.90
C ILE A 641 8.25 27.53 -4.11
N MET A 642 8.60 26.26 -4.17
CA MET A 642 7.98 25.19 -3.42
C MET A 642 8.92 24.69 -2.34
N SER A 643 8.43 24.53 -1.12
CA SER A 643 9.17 23.94 -0.02
C SER A 643 8.75 22.50 0.21
N LEU A 644 9.72 21.64 0.46
CA LEU A 644 9.51 20.24 0.80
C LEU A 644 10.35 19.86 2.01
N SER A 645 9.72 19.37 3.07
CA SER A 645 10.39 19.05 4.32
C SER A 645 10.56 17.54 4.50
N TYR A 646 11.72 17.14 4.98
CA TYR A 646 12.11 15.75 5.17
C TYR A 646 12.75 15.56 6.53
N SER A 647 12.52 14.42 7.14
CA SER A 647 13.21 13.98 8.34
C SER A 647 13.92 12.65 8.03
N LEU A 648 15.24 12.66 8.21
CA LEU A 648 16.09 11.48 8.05
C LEU A 648 16.49 11.01 9.45
N THR A 649 16.04 9.82 9.83
CA THR A 649 16.41 9.23 11.12
C THR A 649 17.86 8.78 11.06
N VAL A 650 18.71 9.43 11.83
CA VAL A 650 20.12 9.11 11.99
C VAL A 650 20.26 8.13 13.14
N GLY A 651 20.74 6.94 12.85
CA GLY A 651 20.99 5.94 13.89
C GLY A 651 22.14 6.37 14.82
N PRO A 652 22.26 5.67 15.96
CA PRO A 652 23.35 5.91 16.90
C PRO A 652 24.74 5.62 16.29
N ASN A 653 24.79 4.82 15.22
CA ASN A 653 26.00 4.37 14.54
C ASN A 653 26.43 5.33 13.44
N LEU A 654 26.69 6.57 13.76
CA LEU A 654 27.15 7.54 12.79
C LEU A 654 28.71 7.61 12.81
N PRO A 655 29.43 6.99 11.86
CA PRO A 655 30.87 6.96 11.86
C PRO A 655 31.48 8.38 11.72
N ALA A 656 32.60 8.62 12.37
CA ALA A 656 33.34 9.84 12.17
C ALA A 656 33.75 10.04 10.70
N GLY A 657 33.70 11.27 10.22
CA GLY A 657 34.03 11.58 8.84
C GLY A 657 33.40 12.86 8.31
N GLN A 658 33.61 13.09 7.03
CA GLN A 658 32.96 14.18 6.30
C GLN A 658 31.70 13.62 5.60
N TYR A 659 30.59 14.25 5.86
CA TYR A 659 29.29 13.88 5.31
C TYR A 659 28.78 14.94 4.33
N GLN A 660 28.08 14.49 3.32
CA GLN A 660 27.37 15.35 2.40
C GLN A 660 25.88 14.98 2.38
N LEU A 661 25.03 15.94 2.60
CA LEU A 661 23.62 15.81 2.26
C LEU A 661 23.50 16.02 0.76
N GLN A 662 23.10 14.98 0.07
CA GLN A 662 22.95 14.97 -1.38
C GLN A 662 21.47 14.85 -1.74
N VAL A 663 21.04 15.57 -2.78
CA VAL A 663 19.68 15.52 -3.29
C VAL A 663 19.73 15.16 -4.76
N GLY A 664 19.05 14.09 -5.12
CA GLY A 664 18.88 13.62 -6.49
C GLY A 664 17.42 13.64 -6.92
N LEU A 665 17.22 13.58 -8.23
CA LEU A 665 15.90 13.40 -8.83
C LEU A 665 15.90 12.10 -9.63
N ILE A 666 14.76 11.40 -9.61
CA ILE A 666 14.51 10.18 -10.39
C ILE A 666 13.26 10.39 -11.24
N ASP A 667 13.36 10.12 -12.53
CA ASP A 667 12.19 10.02 -13.42
C ASP A 667 11.38 8.77 -13.01
N GLN A 668 10.13 8.96 -12.65
CA GLN A 668 9.30 7.88 -12.11
C GLN A 668 9.12 6.70 -13.07
N LEU A 669 9.01 6.98 -14.35
CA LEU A 669 8.73 5.96 -15.35
C LEU A 669 9.97 5.15 -15.73
N SER A 670 11.08 5.83 -15.99
CA SER A 670 12.34 5.18 -16.41
C SER A 670 13.21 4.71 -15.24
N ARG A 671 12.96 5.19 -14.03
CA ARG A 671 13.80 5.00 -12.83
C ARG A 671 15.24 5.48 -13.01
N GLN A 672 15.48 6.33 -13.98
CA GLN A 672 16.79 6.91 -14.20
C GLN A 672 16.95 8.20 -13.40
N ARG A 673 18.14 8.39 -12.84
CA ARG A 673 18.49 9.66 -12.20
C ARG A 673 18.51 10.78 -13.25
N ILE A 674 17.88 11.89 -12.92
CA ILE A 674 17.90 13.13 -13.70
C ILE A 674 19.14 13.90 -13.25
N PRO A 675 20.15 14.09 -14.12
CA PRO A 675 21.37 14.79 -13.73
C PRO A 675 21.15 16.30 -13.61
N LEU A 676 22.02 16.96 -12.89
CA LEU A 676 22.20 18.39 -12.95
C LEU A 676 22.67 18.81 -14.35
N THR A 677 22.48 20.06 -14.73
CA THR A 677 22.99 20.64 -15.96
C THR A 677 24.53 20.56 -16.08
N THR A 678 25.21 20.42 -14.96
CA THR A 678 26.66 20.15 -14.85
C THR A 678 27.05 18.70 -15.12
N GLY A 679 26.07 17.78 -15.25
CA GLY A 679 26.29 16.35 -15.44
C GLY A 679 26.40 15.53 -14.17
N GLN A 680 26.41 16.13 -13.00
CA GLN A 680 26.38 15.44 -11.70
C GLN A 680 25.04 14.76 -11.46
N LYS A 681 25.04 13.60 -10.77
CA LYS A 681 23.81 12.82 -10.52
C LYS A 681 23.02 13.29 -9.31
N ALA A 682 23.62 14.10 -8.44
CA ALA A 682 23.00 14.66 -7.25
C ALA A 682 23.58 16.04 -6.93
N ALA A 683 22.77 16.90 -6.34
CA ALA A 683 23.16 18.20 -5.82
C ALA A 683 23.70 18.03 -4.40
N ILE A 684 24.85 18.59 -4.08
CA ILE A 684 25.36 18.68 -2.70
C ILE A 684 24.72 19.89 -2.05
N VAL A 685 23.94 19.65 -0.99
CA VAL A 685 23.17 20.69 -0.29
C VAL A 685 23.94 21.27 0.89
N LYS A 686 24.51 20.39 1.73
CA LYS A 686 25.25 20.76 2.94
C LYS A 686 26.33 19.74 3.22
N GLU A 687 27.44 20.21 3.76
CA GLU A 687 28.51 19.36 4.29
C GLU A 687 28.50 19.41 5.80
N PHE A 688 28.71 18.24 6.42
CA PHE A 688 28.83 18.08 7.86
C PHE A 688 30.13 17.41 8.21
N LYS A 689 30.61 17.65 9.39
CA LYS A 689 31.77 16.97 9.94
C LYS A 689 31.41 16.31 11.27
N VAL A 690 31.41 15.00 11.28
CA VAL A 690 31.30 14.22 12.51
C VAL A 690 32.72 14.02 13.05
N ALA A 691 32.95 14.53 14.25
CA ALA A 691 34.29 14.48 14.86
C ALA A 691 34.72 13.04 15.11
N GLY A 692 35.97 12.74 14.80
CA GLY A 692 36.61 11.49 15.16
C GLY A 692 37.33 11.58 16.51
N PRO A 693 37.95 10.48 16.96
CA PRO A 693 38.69 10.45 18.18
C PRO A 693 39.90 11.41 18.11
N GLN A 694 40.18 12.09 19.22
CA GLN A 694 41.37 12.92 19.33
C GLN A 694 42.63 12.04 19.50
N ILE A 695 42.45 10.91 20.19
CA ILE A 695 43.53 9.91 20.41
C ILE A 695 43.09 8.61 19.72
N HIS A 696 43.90 8.16 18.77
CA HIS A 696 43.67 6.90 18.06
C HIS A 696 44.32 5.75 18.81
N THR A 697 43.63 4.64 18.89
CA THR A 697 44.09 3.36 19.44
C THR A 697 43.64 2.23 18.52
N ASP A 698 44.09 1.00 18.80
CA ASP A 698 43.56 -0.21 18.14
C ASP A 698 43.65 -1.35 19.15
N ILE A 699 42.78 -1.30 20.17
CA ILE A 699 42.82 -2.22 21.29
C ILE A 699 41.54 -3.03 21.30
N ASN A 700 41.69 -4.35 21.19
CA ASN A 700 40.58 -5.27 21.19
C ASN A 700 40.20 -5.68 22.62
N PHE A 701 38.89 -5.79 22.87
CA PHE A 701 38.31 -6.35 24.08
C PHE A 701 37.61 -7.67 23.71
N GLY A 702 38.25 -8.76 24.09
CA GLY A 702 37.89 -10.09 23.61
C GLY A 702 37.95 -10.14 22.08
N ASP A 703 37.04 -10.95 21.51
CA ASP A 703 36.90 -11.07 20.06
C ASP A 703 35.78 -10.15 19.52
N PHE A 704 35.12 -9.36 20.40
CA PHE A 704 33.89 -8.65 20.05
C PHE A 704 34.07 -7.18 19.71
N PHE A 705 34.91 -6.45 20.46
CA PHE A 705 34.99 -4.99 20.34
C PHE A 705 36.43 -4.52 20.17
N SER A 706 36.65 -3.55 19.29
CA SER A 706 37.89 -2.78 19.17
C SER A 706 37.65 -1.33 19.54
N LEU A 707 38.51 -0.76 20.41
CA LEU A 707 38.54 0.70 20.63
C LEU A 707 39.43 1.32 19.57
N GLU A 708 38.83 2.07 18.63
CA GLU A 708 39.55 2.79 17.57
C GLU A 708 40.15 4.11 18.06
N GLY A 709 39.65 4.62 19.15
CA GLY A 709 40.11 5.84 19.77
C GLY A 709 39.19 6.43 20.78
N TYR A 710 39.55 7.55 21.35
CA TYR A 710 38.77 8.24 22.35
C TYR A 710 39.03 9.75 22.35
N THR A 711 38.15 10.50 23.00
CA THR A 711 38.32 11.93 23.29
C THR A 711 38.00 12.16 24.76
N LEU A 712 38.83 12.90 25.45
CA LEU A 712 38.64 13.32 26.84
C LEU A 712 38.50 14.81 26.89
N ASN A 713 37.33 15.32 27.33
CA ASN A 713 37.05 16.74 27.43
C ASN A 713 36.65 17.10 28.88
N PRO A 714 37.54 17.73 29.68
CA PRO A 714 37.09 18.31 30.95
C PRO A 714 36.04 19.38 30.73
N THR A 715 34.99 19.34 31.50
CA THR A 715 33.87 20.28 31.48
C THR A 715 33.61 20.83 32.89
N ASN A 716 32.81 21.89 32.99
CA ASN A 716 32.38 22.41 34.29
C ASN A 716 31.56 21.44 35.13
N GLU A 717 30.98 20.38 34.50
CA GLU A 717 30.13 19.38 35.14
C GLU A 717 30.88 18.07 35.45
N GLY A 718 32.13 17.93 34.98
CA GLY A 718 32.93 16.71 35.12
C GLY A 718 33.76 16.40 33.88
N LEU A 719 33.95 15.14 33.58
CA LEU A 719 34.68 14.63 32.43
C LEU A 719 33.75 14.07 31.38
N LYS A 720 33.72 14.66 30.17
CA LYS A 720 33.07 14.07 28.99
C LYS A 720 34.08 13.17 28.27
N ILE A 721 33.65 11.96 27.98
CA ILE A 721 34.45 10.91 27.35
C ILE A 721 33.68 10.39 26.14
N ASP A 722 34.24 10.49 24.96
CA ASP A 722 33.72 9.88 23.74
C ASP A 722 34.59 8.68 23.38
N LEU A 723 33.99 7.47 23.37
CA LEU A 723 34.67 6.21 23.05
C LEU A 723 34.24 5.76 21.67
N PHE A 724 35.19 5.55 20.75
CA PHE A 724 34.95 5.15 19.36
C PHE A 724 35.20 3.66 19.22
N TRP A 725 34.13 2.90 19.09
CA TRP A 725 34.15 1.46 19.05
C TRP A 725 33.90 0.90 17.66
N ARG A 726 34.52 -0.25 17.38
CA ARG A 726 34.19 -1.11 16.24
C ARG A 726 33.80 -2.49 16.74
N THR A 727 32.72 -3.05 16.19
CA THR A 727 32.36 -4.45 16.42
C THR A 727 33.25 -5.35 15.54
N LEU A 728 33.94 -6.32 16.13
CA LEU A 728 34.76 -7.30 15.42
C LEU A 728 33.93 -8.52 15.02
N GLU A 729 33.26 -9.13 16.02
CA GLU A 729 32.29 -10.21 15.84
C GLU A 729 30.98 -9.88 16.56
N SER A 730 29.89 -10.47 16.12
CA SER A 730 28.61 -10.28 16.80
C SER A 730 28.67 -10.81 18.22
N PRO A 731 28.43 -9.97 19.26
CA PRO A 731 28.46 -10.42 20.64
C PRO A 731 27.41 -11.48 20.95
N ASP A 732 27.77 -12.42 21.81
CA ASP A 732 26.91 -13.54 22.23
C ASP A 732 25.86 -13.16 23.29
N SER A 733 25.96 -11.96 23.84
CA SER A 733 25.09 -11.40 24.87
C SER A 733 25.25 -9.89 24.95
N ASP A 734 24.42 -9.24 25.78
CA ASP A 734 24.54 -7.82 26.04
C ASP A 734 25.66 -7.53 27.00
N TYR A 735 26.48 -6.54 26.67
CA TYR A 735 27.67 -6.11 27.42
C TYR A 735 27.52 -4.67 27.89
N THR A 736 28.07 -4.41 29.07
CA THR A 736 28.16 -3.10 29.71
C THR A 736 29.56 -2.55 29.59
N VAL A 737 29.70 -1.28 29.19
CA VAL A 737 30.96 -0.53 29.27
C VAL A 737 31.06 0.11 30.65
N PHE A 738 32.16 -0.09 31.34
CA PHE A 738 32.50 0.68 32.52
C PHE A 738 33.54 1.76 32.24
N VAL A 739 33.38 2.88 32.94
CA VAL A 739 34.36 3.97 33.01
C VAL A 739 34.64 4.24 34.47
N HIS A 740 35.85 4.02 34.94
CA HIS A 740 36.28 4.26 36.32
C HIS A 740 37.32 5.35 36.37
N ILE A 741 37.11 6.34 37.21
CA ILE A 741 38.08 7.41 37.52
C ILE A 741 38.79 7.00 38.81
N VAL A 742 40.09 6.83 38.76
CA VAL A 742 40.88 6.24 39.84
C VAL A 742 41.97 7.21 40.31
N ASN A 743 42.08 7.36 41.61
CA ASN A 743 43.11 8.21 42.24
C ASN A 743 44.49 7.50 42.30
N SER A 744 45.51 8.19 42.84
CA SER A 744 46.85 7.65 43.04
C SER A 744 46.92 6.40 43.92
N ASP A 745 45.93 6.22 44.79
CA ASP A 745 45.86 5.10 45.74
C ASP A 745 45.06 3.90 45.18
N GLU A 746 44.80 3.87 43.86
CA GLU A 746 44.02 2.86 43.16
C GLU A 746 42.57 2.77 43.60
N GLN A 747 42.00 3.85 44.19
CA GLN A 747 40.61 3.90 44.61
C GLN A 747 39.75 4.54 43.54
N ILE A 748 38.59 3.97 43.22
CA ILE A 748 37.59 4.54 42.33
C ILE A 748 36.93 5.72 43.01
N VAL A 749 37.16 6.94 42.52
CA VAL A 749 36.54 8.17 43.01
C VAL A 749 35.26 8.54 42.32
N ALA A 750 35.09 8.11 41.07
CA ALA A 750 33.87 8.23 40.28
C ALA A 750 33.81 7.11 39.26
N GLN A 751 32.59 6.71 38.87
CA GLN A 751 32.38 5.68 37.85
C GLN A 751 31.13 5.93 37.06
N HIS A 752 31.09 5.42 35.82
CA HIS A 752 29.93 5.46 34.95
C HIS A 752 29.86 4.16 34.17
N ASP A 753 29.05 3.21 34.70
CA ASP A 753 28.83 1.89 34.14
C ASP A 753 27.43 1.80 33.55
N ARG A 754 27.34 1.62 32.25
CA ARG A 754 26.05 1.40 31.55
C ARG A 754 26.22 0.66 30.24
N GLU A 755 25.13 0.05 29.76
CA GLU A 755 25.06 -0.42 28.39
C GLU A 755 25.17 0.76 27.43
N PRO A 756 25.86 0.61 26.30
CA PRO A 756 25.90 1.63 25.25
C PRO A 756 24.46 2.05 24.87
N PHE A 757 24.28 3.32 24.56
CA PHE A 757 22.97 3.91 24.19
C PHE A 757 21.86 3.64 25.22
N GLU A 758 22.20 3.46 26.50
CA GLU A 758 21.25 3.16 27.59
C GLU A 758 20.44 1.86 27.35
N GLY A 759 21.04 0.89 26.66
CA GLY A 759 20.38 -0.38 26.30
C GLY A 759 19.36 -0.30 25.17
N ARG A 760 19.16 0.92 24.57
CA ARG A 760 18.23 1.08 23.43
C ARG A 760 18.70 0.37 22.16
N TYR A 761 19.99 0.10 22.07
CA TYR A 761 20.63 -0.66 20.99
C TYR A 761 21.54 -1.76 21.61
N PRO A 762 20.95 -2.92 21.96
CA PRO A 762 21.66 -3.98 22.65
C PRO A 762 22.87 -4.49 21.89
N THR A 763 24.00 -4.72 22.56
CA THR A 763 25.24 -5.12 21.89
C THR A 763 25.14 -6.46 21.17
N SER A 764 24.27 -7.35 21.63
CA SER A 764 23.97 -8.63 20.97
C SER A 764 23.36 -8.51 19.58
N THR A 765 22.88 -7.33 19.22
CA THR A 765 22.31 -7.03 17.88
C THR A 765 23.31 -6.41 16.91
N TRP A 766 24.52 -6.12 17.36
CA TRP A 766 25.52 -5.45 16.56
C TRP A 766 26.16 -6.36 15.51
N ALA A 767 26.35 -5.83 14.30
CA ALA A 767 26.97 -6.57 13.21
C ALA A 767 28.50 -6.34 13.14
N PRO A 768 29.27 -7.32 12.66
CA PRO A 768 30.69 -7.15 12.46
C PRO A 768 31.03 -5.97 11.53
N GLY A 769 31.99 -5.16 11.90
CA GLY A 769 32.40 -3.96 11.18
C GLY A 769 31.61 -2.70 11.53
N GLU A 770 30.60 -2.80 12.36
CA GLU A 770 29.78 -1.68 12.81
C GLU A 770 30.60 -0.76 13.72
N LEU A 771 30.41 0.57 13.53
CA LEU A 771 31.15 1.61 14.23
C LEU A 771 30.17 2.49 14.98
N PHE A 772 30.52 2.83 16.20
CA PHE A 772 29.68 3.70 17.02
C PHE A 772 30.51 4.54 18.00
N VAL A 773 29.91 5.64 18.43
CA VAL A 773 30.49 6.53 19.46
C VAL A 773 29.64 6.38 20.71
N ASP A 774 30.28 5.99 21.80
CA ASP A 774 29.67 5.88 23.11
C ASP A 774 30.07 7.11 23.95
N GLU A 775 29.14 8.04 24.11
CA GLU A 775 29.34 9.28 24.87
C GLU A 775 29.06 9.05 26.35
N ARG A 776 30.00 9.47 27.21
CA ARG A 776 29.93 9.34 28.66
C ARG A 776 30.22 10.66 29.34
N ILE A 777 29.44 10.98 30.36
CA ILE A 777 29.72 12.12 31.24
C ILE A 777 29.86 11.57 32.65
N VAL A 778 31.06 11.68 33.20
CA VAL A 778 31.34 11.33 34.60
C VAL A 778 31.36 12.61 35.42
N SER A 779 30.33 12.80 36.23
CA SER A 779 30.10 14.02 37.01
C SER A 779 30.67 13.88 38.45
N SER A 780 30.81 15.00 39.13
CA SER A 780 31.16 15.06 40.56
C SER A 780 32.56 14.48 40.87
N ILE A 781 33.54 14.70 40.00
CA ILE A 781 34.92 14.33 40.22
C ILE A 781 35.60 15.52 40.97
N PRO A 782 36.22 15.31 42.14
CA PRO A 782 36.99 16.37 42.84
C PRO A 782 38.17 16.91 42.03
N GLU A 783 38.68 18.07 42.38
CA GLU A 783 39.94 18.58 41.80
C GLU A 783 41.10 17.62 42.12
N GLY A 784 41.94 17.32 41.12
CA GLY A 784 43.07 16.39 41.31
C GLY A 784 43.55 15.72 40.03
N GLU A 785 44.55 14.85 40.22
CA GLU A 785 45.10 14.00 39.13
C GLU A 785 44.50 12.61 39.23
N TYR A 786 43.99 12.12 38.10
CA TYR A 786 43.23 10.85 38.03
C TYR A 786 43.61 10.04 36.81
N ARG A 787 43.50 8.72 36.93
CA ARG A 787 43.61 7.76 35.82
C ARG A 787 42.22 7.34 35.38
N VAL A 788 41.99 7.31 34.05
CA VAL A 788 40.72 6.93 33.41
C VAL A 788 40.82 5.49 32.92
N HIS A 789 40.14 4.57 33.58
CA HIS A 789 40.10 3.15 33.20
C HIS A 789 38.76 2.82 32.54
N ILE A 790 38.82 2.03 31.47
CA ILE A 790 37.61 1.51 30.76
C ILE A 790 37.69 0.01 30.56
N GLY A 791 36.55 -0.59 30.31
CA GLY A 791 36.48 -1.99 29.90
C GLY A 791 35.05 -2.42 29.68
N TRP A 792 34.89 -3.67 29.31
CA TRP A 792 33.62 -4.31 29.06
C TRP A 792 33.39 -5.45 30.04
N TYR A 793 32.13 -5.61 30.50
CA TYR A 793 31.70 -6.76 31.27
C TYR A 793 30.29 -7.18 30.88
N ARG A 794 29.96 -8.43 31.25
CA ARG A 794 28.59 -8.93 31.22
C ARG A 794 28.20 -9.56 32.52
N HIS A 795 26.92 -9.59 32.83
CA HIS A 795 26.36 -10.30 33.95
C HIS A 795 26.20 -11.78 33.61
N GLN A 796 26.65 -12.67 34.56
CA GLN A 796 26.43 -14.12 34.48
C GLN A 796 25.83 -14.59 35.82
N GLU A 797 25.30 -15.84 35.85
CA GLU A 797 24.70 -16.40 37.09
C GLU A 797 25.67 -16.39 38.24
N ASP A 798 26.96 -16.52 37.99
CA ASP A 798 28.06 -16.58 39.01
C ASP A 798 28.73 -15.22 39.29
N GLY A 799 28.17 -14.09 38.73
CA GLY A 799 28.71 -12.75 38.93
C GLY A 799 29.05 -12.00 37.60
N TRP A 800 30.02 -11.09 37.68
CA TRP A 800 30.42 -10.25 36.55
C TRP A 800 31.63 -10.82 35.83
N LYS A 801 31.57 -10.96 34.50
CA LYS A 801 32.68 -11.39 33.68
C LYS A 801 33.14 -10.24 32.80
N ARG A 802 34.41 -9.78 33.02
CA ARG A 802 35.04 -8.78 32.20
C ARG A 802 35.65 -9.38 30.93
N LEU A 803 35.71 -8.60 29.84
CA LEU A 803 36.47 -8.96 28.65
C LEU A 803 37.94 -8.57 28.84
N SER A 804 38.85 -9.45 28.43
CA SER A 804 40.29 -9.19 28.48
C SER A 804 40.72 -8.33 27.28
N THR A 805 41.61 -7.38 27.49
CA THR A 805 42.25 -6.64 26.39
C THR A 805 43.22 -7.53 25.64
N VAL A 806 43.17 -7.46 24.33
CA VAL A 806 44.15 -8.13 23.42
C VAL A 806 44.89 -7.04 22.65
N SER A 807 46.16 -6.79 23.02
CA SER A 807 47.00 -5.87 22.26
C SER A 807 47.82 -6.62 21.21
N GLN A 808 48.08 -5.99 20.03
CA GLN A 808 48.97 -6.53 19.00
C GLN A 808 50.44 -6.40 19.39
N GLY A 809 50.79 -6.67 20.63
CA GLY A 809 52.15 -6.56 21.17
C GLY A 809 52.32 -7.34 22.47
N SER A 810 53.55 -7.39 23.00
CA SER A 810 53.96 -8.19 24.14
C SER A 810 53.44 -7.73 25.53
N SER A 811 52.36 -6.95 25.60
CA SER A 811 51.78 -6.56 26.90
C SER A 811 50.84 -7.65 27.41
N PRO A 812 50.85 -7.93 28.75
CA PRO A 812 49.95 -8.92 29.34
C PRO A 812 48.46 -8.48 29.16
N ALA A 813 47.58 -9.43 28.88
CA ALA A 813 46.16 -9.19 28.82
C ALA A 813 45.66 -8.68 30.17
N THR A 814 44.93 -7.57 30.19
CA THR A 814 44.31 -6.97 31.35
C THR A 814 42.81 -7.00 31.20
N ASP A 815 42.07 -6.90 32.27
CA ASP A 815 40.58 -6.87 32.28
C ASP A 815 40.02 -5.44 32.15
N HIS A 816 40.90 -4.45 31.97
CA HIS A 816 40.61 -3.05 31.75
C HIS A 816 41.76 -2.37 30.98
N LEU A 817 41.47 -1.21 30.40
CA LEU A 817 42.39 -0.37 29.69
C LEU A 817 42.54 0.98 30.42
N LEU A 818 43.77 1.39 30.69
CA LEU A 818 44.06 2.77 31.08
C LEU A 818 44.06 3.63 29.80
N LEU A 819 43.10 4.55 29.72
CA LEU A 819 42.99 5.48 28.60
C LEU A 819 44.07 6.57 28.72
N ASP A 820 44.05 7.31 29.83
CA ASP A 820 44.95 8.43 30.07
C ASP A 820 44.99 8.83 31.54
N THR A 821 45.92 9.73 31.87
CA THR A 821 45.98 10.40 33.16
C THR A 821 45.58 11.85 32.93
N ILE A 822 44.56 12.32 33.69
CA ILE A 822 43.98 13.63 33.53
C ILE A 822 44.14 14.43 34.82
N THR A 823 44.26 15.77 34.69
CA THR A 823 44.20 16.70 35.81
C THR A 823 42.90 17.50 35.67
N LEU A 824 42.02 17.42 36.62
CA LEU A 824 40.79 18.21 36.66
C LEU A 824 41.00 19.42 37.59
N PRO A 825 40.56 20.62 37.12
CA PRO A 825 40.72 21.85 37.84
C PRO A 825 39.86 21.95 39.09
#